data_8979fcdfb91bb5fabcfafb0654871015
#
_entry.id   8979fcdfb91bb5fabcfafb0654871015
#
_cell.length_a   1.000
_cell.length_b   1.000
_cell.length_c   1.000
_cell.angle_alpha   90.00
_cell.angle_beta   90.00
_cell.angle_gamma   90.00
#
_symmetry.space_group_name_H-M   'P 1'
#
loop_
_entity.id
_entity.type
_entity.pdbx_description
1 polymer ?
#
loop_
_entity_poly.entity_id
_entity_poly.type
_entity_poly.pdbx_seq_one_letter_code
_entity_poly.pdbx_strand_id
1 'polypeptide(L)'
;MQFHENRSKSGCPSPRRHRDGWKYRVLRYVLPIAGLASLIWFLIRVIPKPSRALYPCQRVAFPLASGFIAWLLGLTASAMAFKKAKLSFARRRYALALVCIGLSVGAVWVAVSATSEKPAMAQPQAANAPMGVGKGIHPGRVVWVHDPEATNWQGPGNGHPWQDEQTNSAECRKMMSNAIRSLTGESTDAKAWDALFRYHNKTHGKGDVGYKPGEKITIKVNFVGLIRTMKGVNPETYALEGDWVDYMNTSPQLIAALLNQLTQVAGVPQGDIAVGDGLCRFAAPYYNQLHEQFPEVTYLDCQGTLGRTKMELSTVPIYWSSRPEGVKQDYVPKAYAEAQYLINFANLKGHTGAGVTLCAKNHYGSLFRAPPDKGYLDLHKSGFSKGSAEYRNLVDFTGHAQFGGKTVLYLLDGLYCGTHPADRVPKKFASAPFNDDWTSSLFASQDPVAIDSVGFDFLLVDQPKAAGMAGTDDYLHEAAQANNPPSGTFYDPDHATPTTRLTSLGVHEHWNNPQGRKYSRNLGTGEGIELVAVAGPAGAMAAPPAAKGAGIIAPAAKLEKLADGFSFTEGPAADAQGNVFFTDQPNDRICKWTVDGKIEGVMKPCGRSNGLYFDKNGNLLACADMDNELWSIDPAGKVTVLVKDYKGKKLNGPNDLWIAPNGGIYFTDPLYRRPYWTRDPAMQQDGQHVYYLSPDRKTLIRVTEDLVQPNGIIGTPDGKYLYVADIGDKKTYRYRTNADGTLSDKTLLCSMGSDGMTIDNEGNVYLTGKGVTVFNPAGEQIEQIPVDAGWTANVTFGGKDRHTLFITAQKSLYALRMRVKGA
;
A
#
# COMPACT_ATOMS: atom_id res chain seq x y z
N MET A 1 25.62 -71.76 -36.33
CA MET A 1 26.75 -71.57 -37.26
C MET A 1 27.18 -70.13 -37.20
N GLN A 2 28.21 -69.91 -36.44
CA GLN A 2 29.50 -69.32 -36.78
C GLN A 2 29.45 -67.94 -37.38
N PHE A 3 29.84 -66.98 -36.54
CA PHE A 3 31.05 -66.14 -36.45
C PHE A 3 31.36 -65.31 -37.73
N HIS A 4 31.34 -63.92 -37.49
CA HIS A 4 32.63 -63.19 -37.60
C HIS A 4 32.51 -61.78 -36.91
N GLU A 5 33.43 -61.53 -35.97
CA GLU A 5 33.83 -60.23 -35.48
C GLU A 5 34.45 -59.37 -36.57
N ASN A 6 34.15 -58.07 -36.54
CA ASN A 6 35.11 -57.11 -37.05
C ASN A 6 35.08 -55.83 -36.16
N ARG A 7 36.19 -55.66 -35.40
CA ARG A 7 36.54 -54.47 -34.69
C ARG A 7 36.95 -53.38 -35.70
N SER A 8 36.32 -52.25 -35.68
CA SER A 8 36.93 -51.00 -36.15
C SER A 8 36.97 -49.97 -35.02
N LYS A 9 38.17 -49.61 -34.63
CA LYS A 9 38.52 -48.52 -33.76
C LYS A 9 38.13 -47.22 -34.43
N SER A 10 37.22 -46.47 -33.81
CA SER A 10 37.09 -45.01 -34.05
C SER A 10 37.17 -44.30 -32.69
N GLY A 11 38.17 -43.46 -32.56
CA GLY A 11 38.51 -42.76 -31.33
C GLY A 11 37.47 -41.70 -31.01
N CYS A 12 37.07 -41.69 -29.73
CA CYS A 12 36.35 -40.60 -29.11
C CYS A 12 37.27 -39.37 -28.94
N PRO A 13 36.89 -38.17 -29.37
CA PRO A 13 37.64 -36.97 -29.00
C PRO A 13 37.36 -36.63 -27.51
N SER A 14 38.44 -36.44 -26.77
CA SER A 14 38.43 -35.98 -25.39
C SER A 14 37.69 -34.65 -25.29
N PRO A 15 36.89 -34.41 -24.21
CA PRO A 15 36.25 -33.11 -23.99
C PRO A 15 37.32 -32.05 -23.71
N ARG A 16 37.31 -31.00 -24.53
CA ARG A 16 38.10 -29.78 -24.29
C ARG A 16 37.76 -29.24 -22.93
N ARG A 17 38.73 -29.24 -22.03
CA ARG A 17 38.69 -28.50 -20.74
C ARG A 17 38.39 -27.04 -21.05
N HIS A 18 37.18 -26.59 -20.68
CA HIS A 18 36.79 -25.20 -20.73
C HIS A 18 37.70 -24.34 -19.81
N ARG A 19 38.07 -23.18 -20.31
CA ARG A 19 39.01 -22.17 -19.74
C ARG A 19 38.40 -21.39 -18.56
N ASP A 20 37.44 -21.91 -17.80
CA ASP A 20 36.78 -21.22 -16.70
C ASP A 20 37.52 -21.28 -15.34
N GLY A 21 38.62 -22.04 -15.29
CA GLY A 21 39.41 -22.15 -14.04
C GLY A 21 40.12 -20.87 -13.57
N TRP A 22 40.25 -19.85 -14.44
CA TRP A 22 40.91 -18.62 -14.08
C TRP A 22 39.99 -17.67 -13.29
N LYS A 23 38.75 -17.52 -13.67
CA LYS A 23 37.75 -16.73 -12.96
C LYS A 23 37.55 -17.21 -11.52
N TYR A 24 37.45 -18.51 -11.29
CA TYR A 24 37.36 -19.08 -9.94
C TYR A 24 38.64 -18.90 -9.08
N ARG A 25 39.82 -18.90 -9.69
CA ARG A 25 41.06 -18.63 -8.97
C ARG A 25 41.19 -17.16 -8.57
N VAL A 26 40.81 -16.21 -9.42
CA VAL A 26 40.82 -14.78 -9.10
C VAL A 26 39.81 -14.46 -8.00
N LEU A 27 38.58 -14.97 -8.09
CA LEU A 27 37.53 -14.77 -7.08
C LEU A 27 37.95 -15.24 -5.68
N ARG A 28 38.73 -16.33 -5.61
CA ARG A 28 39.21 -16.92 -4.36
C ARG A 28 40.14 -16.00 -3.54
N TYR A 29 40.80 -15.06 -4.18
CA TYR A 29 41.64 -14.06 -3.53
C TYR A 29 41.00 -12.68 -3.44
N VAL A 30 40.12 -12.33 -4.34
CA VAL A 30 39.45 -11.02 -4.38
C VAL A 30 38.46 -10.88 -3.21
N LEU A 31 37.68 -11.91 -2.88
CA LEU A 31 36.71 -11.86 -1.78
C LEU A 31 37.35 -11.63 -0.40
N PRO A 32 38.39 -12.36 0.02
CA PRO A 32 39.07 -12.06 1.30
C PRO A 32 39.72 -10.68 1.34
N ILE A 33 40.30 -10.23 0.23
CA ILE A 33 40.92 -8.91 0.12
C ILE A 33 39.86 -7.81 0.22
N ALA A 34 38.74 -7.96 -0.50
CA ALA A 34 37.64 -7.01 -0.43
C ALA A 34 37.00 -6.98 0.96
N GLY A 35 36.84 -8.15 1.61
CA GLY A 35 36.33 -8.27 2.96
C GLY A 35 37.24 -7.61 4.01
N LEU A 36 38.54 -7.80 3.90
CA LEU A 36 39.52 -7.14 4.76
C LEU A 36 39.56 -5.61 4.54
N ALA A 37 39.52 -5.16 3.30
CA ALA A 37 39.45 -3.75 2.97
C ALA A 37 38.16 -3.11 3.51
N SER A 38 37.04 -3.79 3.38
CA SER A 38 35.74 -3.36 3.92
C SER A 38 35.75 -3.30 5.45
N LEU A 39 36.39 -4.26 6.12
CA LEU A 39 36.55 -4.26 7.56
C LEU A 39 37.39 -3.07 8.05
N ILE A 40 38.54 -2.86 7.44
CA ILE A 40 39.42 -1.72 7.74
C ILE A 40 38.69 -0.39 7.53
N TRP A 41 38.02 -0.24 6.39
CA TRP A 41 37.22 0.95 6.06
C TRP A 41 36.09 1.18 7.08
N PHE A 42 35.38 0.12 7.47
CA PHE A 42 34.33 0.19 8.48
C PHE A 42 34.88 0.64 9.84
N LEU A 43 35.96 0.03 10.31
CA LEU A 43 36.57 0.37 11.60
C LEU A 43 37.10 1.82 11.64
N ILE A 44 37.83 2.28 10.62
CA ILE A 44 38.33 3.64 10.55
C ILE A 44 37.22 4.68 10.59
N ARG A 45 36.05 4.40 10.00
CA ARG A 45 34.96 5.36 9.90
C ARG A 45 34.00 5.33 11.08
N VAL A 46 33.75 4.14 11.66
CA VAL A 46 32.73 3.94 12.69
C VAL A 46 33.26 4.07 14.11
N ILE A 47 34.48 3.59 14.38
CA ILE A 47 35.06 3.70 15.74
C ILE A 47 35.12 5.15 16.25
N PRO A 48 35.60 6.13 15.48
CA PRO A 48 35.67 7.53 15.95
C PRO A 48 34.31 8.20 16.07
N LYS A 49 33.25 7.68 15.38
CA LYS A 49 31.91 8.25 15.42
C LYS A 49 30.87 7.16 15.08
N PRO A 50 30.31 6.45 16.10
CA PRO A 50 29.43 5.30 15.93
C PRO A 50 28.17 5.59 15.09
N SER A 51 27.65 6.79 15.10
CA SER A 51 26.50 7.19 14.29
C SER A 51 26.71 7.05 12.77
N ARG A 52 27.95 6.97 12.32
CA ARG A 52 28.28 6.73 10.90
C ARG A 52 28.02 5.31 10.42
N ALA A 53 27.79 4.35 11.32
CA ALA A 53 27.42 2.98 10.97
C ALA A 53 26.13 2.93 10.12
N LEU A 54 25.26 3.92 10.25
CA LEU A 54 23.98 4.02 9.52
C LEU A 54 24.13 4.62 8.10
N TYR A 55 25.29 5.10 7.71
CA TYR A 55 25.49 5.67 6.38
C TYR A 55 25.43 4.61 5.27
N PRO A 56 24.88 4.93 4.07
CA PRO A 56 24.71 3.97 2.99
C PRO A 56 26.00 3.22 2.63
N CYS A 57 27.14 3.91 2.57
CA CYS A 57 28.45 3.30 2.28
C CYS A 57 28.92 2.32 3.37
N GLN A 58 28.53 2.52 4.63
CA GLN A 58 28.85 1.61 5.73
C GLN A 58 27.88 0.41 5.78
N ARG A 59 26.65 0.58 5.35
CA ARG A 59 25.69 -0.52 5.22
C ARG A 59 26.11 -1.52 4.14
N VAL A 60 26.79 -1.08 3.10
CA VAL A 60 27.38 -1.97 2.07
C VAL A 60 28.66 -2.63 2.58
N ALA A 61 29.51 -1.92 3.33
CA ALA A 61 30.76 -2.46 3.86
C ALA A 61 30.57 -3.47 5.00
N PHE A 62 29.51 -3.34 5.81
CA PHE A 62 29.27 -4.18 6.99
C PHE A 62 29.05 -5.69 6.66
N PRO A 63 28.24 -6.09 5.66
CA PRO A 63 28.09 -7.49 5.31
C PRO A 63 29.40 -8.13 4.83
N LEU A 64 30.21 -7.42 4.04
CA LEU A 64 31.52 -7.90 3.58
C LEU A 64 32.52 -8.04 4.73
N ALA A 65 32.53 -7.09 5.66
CA ALA A 65 33.36 -7.11 6.85
C ALA A 65 32.97 -8.25 7.81
N SER A 66 31.68 -8.43 8.08
CA SER A 66 31.17 -9.49 8.95
C SER A 66 31.37 -10.88 8.32
N GLY A 67 31.15 -11.04 7.02
CA GLY A 67 31.46 -12.28 6.29
C GLY A 67 32.93 -12.64 6.34
N PHE A 68 33.83 -11.67 6.20
CA PHE A 68 35.29 -11.88 6.35
C PHE A 68 35.68 -12.32 7.76
N ILE A 69 35.10 -11.74 8.81
CA ILE A 69 35.33 -12.14 10.20
C ILE A 69 34.84 -13.56 10.42
N ALA A 70 33.64 -13.93 9.99
CA ALA A 70 33.08 -15.27 10.12
C ALA A 70 33.95 -16.33 9.40
N TRP A 71 34.41 -16.00 8.18
CA TRP A 71 35.34 -16.84 7.43
C TRP A 71 36.67 -17.06 8.14
N LEU A 72 37.28 -15.99 8.67
CA LEU A 72 38.55 -16.04 9.39
C LEU A 72 38.42 -16.87 10.69
N LEU A 73 37.35 -16.64 11.46
CA LEU A 73 37.05 -17.40 12.69
C LEU A 73 36.80 -18.90 12.40
N GLY A 74 36.05 -19.21 11.33
CA GLY A 74 35.79 -20.56 10.91
C GLY A 74 37.07 -21.32 10.51
N LEU A 75 37.95 -20.68 9.74
CA LEU A 75 39.23 -21.28 9.35
C LEU A 75 40.18 -21.48 10.55
N THR A 76 40.27 -20.52 11.47
CA THR A 76 41.13 -20.64 12.66
C THR A 76 40.59 -21.71 13.61
N ALA A 77 39.27 -21.78 13.83
CA ALA A 77 38.65 -22.84 14.63
C ALA A 77 38.88 -24.22 14.03
N SER A 78 38.76 -24.34 12.70
CA SER A 78 39.02 -25.60 11.97
C SER A 78 40.49 -26.04 12.11
N ALA A 79 41.41 -25.13 11.96
CA ALA A 79 42.85 -25.42 12.09
C ALA A 79 43.21 -25.88 13.49
N MET A 80 42.66 -25.24 14.54
CA MET A 80 42.85 -25.63 15.93
C MET A 80 42.23 -27.00 16.23
N ALA A 81 41.00 -27.26 15.76
CA ALA A 81 40.34 -28.54 15.93
C ALA A 81 41.10 -29.68 15.23
N PHE A 82 41.60 -29.44 14.01
CA PHE A 82 42.39 -30.42 13.28
C PHE A 82 43.74 -30.72 13.95
N LYS A 83 44.43 -29.68 14.45
CA LYS A 83 45.65 -29.85 15.26
C LYS A 83 45.41 -30.73 16.49
N LYS A 84 44.29 -30.48 17.19
CA LYS A 84 43.90 -31.29 18.37
C LYS A 84 43.50 -32.71 18.01
N ALA A 85 42.83 -32.92 16.87
CA ALA A 85 42.54 -34.25 16.32
C ALA A 85 43.80 -35.05 16.06
N LYS A 86 44.80 -34.46 15.39
CA LYS A 86 46.11 -35.10 15.11
C LYS A 86 46.83 -35.50 16.39
N LEU A 87 46.85 -34.62 17.41
CA LEU A 87 47.45 -34.91 18.71
C LEU A 87 46.70 -36.01 19.48
N SER A 88 45.38 -36.00 19.40
CA SER A 88 44.53 -37.06 20.07
C SER A 88 44.71 -38.42 19.40
N PHE A 89 44.81 -38.43 18.07
CA PHE A 89 45.10 -39.65 17.31
C PHE A 89 46.46 -40.23 17.67
N ALA A 90 47.51 -39.39 17.73
CA ALA A 90 48.85 -39.80 18.15
C ALA A 90 48.88 -40.36 19.58
N ARG A 91 48.01 -39.92 20.47
CA ARG A 91 47.85 -40.41 21.86
C ARG A 91 46.86 -41.58 21.99
N ARG A 92 46.43 -42.20 20.88
CA ARG A 92 45.45 -43.34 20.81
C ARG A 92 44.07 -43.00 21.41
N ARG A 93 43.68 -41.71 21.49
CA ARG A 93 42.37 -41.25 21.96
C ARG A 93 41.42 -41.08 20.77
N TYR A 94 41.03 -42.20 20.15
CA TYR A 94 40.37 -42.22 18.84
C TYR A 94 38.98 -41.55 18.89
N ALA A 95 38.20 -41.75 19.93
CA ALA A 95 36.88 -41.05 20.06
C ALA A 95 37.03 -39.52 20.07
N LEU A 96 38.01 -39.00 20.80
CA LEU A 96 38.29 -37.57 20.86
C LEU A 96 38.82 -37.06 19.54
N ALA A 97 39.62 -37.88 18.84
CA ALA A 97 40.07 -37.50 17.49
C ALA A 97 38.92 -37.37 16.48
N LEU A 98 37.96 -38.31 16.51
CA LEU A 98 36.76 -38.25 15.66
C LEU A 98 35.89 -37.03 15.94
N VAL A 99 35.67 -36.68 17.21
CA VAL A 99 34.94 -35.44 17.59
C VAL A 99 35.66 -34.19 17.07
N CYS A 100 36.98 -34.14 17.22
CA CYS A 100 37.77 -32.99 16.72
C CYS A 100 37.78 -32.91 15.20
N ILE A 101 37.74 -34.04 14.48
CA ILE A 101 37.59 -34.05 13.01
C ILE A 101 36.19 -33.51 12.62
N GLY A 102 35.16 -34.00 13.30
CA GLY A 102 33.77 -33.51 13.09
C GLY A 102 33.66 -31.99 13.29
N LEU A 103 34.24 -31.47 14.37
CA LEU A 103 34.30 -30.02 14.63
C LEU A 103 35.10 -29.26 13.57
N SER A 104 36.20 -29.83 13.09
CA SER A 104 37.00 -29.23 12.01
C SER A 104 36.20 -29.15 10.70
N VAL A 105 35.51 -30.23 10.33
CA VAL A 105 34.64 -30.26 9.13
C VAL A 105 33.46 -29.31 9.28
N GLY A 106 32.83 -29.27 10.46
CA GLY A 106 31.73 -28.34 10.75
C GLY A 106 32.17 -26.88 10.66
N ALA A 107 33.35 -26.55 11.18
CA ALA A 107 33.91 -25.18 11.09
C ALA A 107 34.27 -24.78 9.65
N VAL A 108 34.77 -25.73 8.83
CA VAL A 108 34.97 -25.50 7.39
C VAL A 108 33.65 -25.29 6.69
N TRP A 109 32.65 -26.12 7.03
CA TRP A 109 31.30 -25.98 6.46
C TRP A 109 30.68 -24.62 6.79
N VAL A 110 30.78 -24.14 8.03
CA VAL A 110 30.34 -22.81 8.43
C VAL A 110 31.11 -21.71 7.68
N ALA A 111 32.45 -21.84 7.55
CA ALA A 111 33.27 -20.87 6.81
C ALA A 111 32.91 -20.83 5.32
N VAL A 112 32.67 -21.99 4.70
CA VAL A 112 32.24 -22.08 3.30
C VAL A 112 30.80 -21.59 3.12
N SER A 113 29.88 -21.88 4.06
CA SER A 113 28.52 -21.38 4.01
C SER A 113 28.43 -19.86 4.22
N ALA A 114 29.36 -19.28 5.01
CA ALA A 114 29.45 -17.83 5.19
C ALA A 114 30.02 -17.11 3.97
N THR A 115 30.71 -17.83 3.09
CA THR A 115 31.30 -17.30 1.84
C THR A 115 30.65 -17.86 0.57
N SER A 116 29.83 -18.93 0.67
CA SER A 116 28.95 -19.32 -0.40
C SER A 116 27.91 -18.23 -0.52
N GLU A 117 27.82 -17.62 -1.68
CA GLU A 117 26.70 -16.79 -2.05
C GLU A 117 25.42 -17.55 -1.69
N LYS A 118 24.67 -17.07 -0.72
CA LYS A 118 23.22 -17.31 -0.74
C LYS A 118 22.83 -16.92 -2.16
N PRO A 119 22.06 -17.74 -2.89
CA PRO A 119 21.59 -17.34 -4.21
C PRO A 119 21.09 -15.91 -4.02
N ALA A 120 21.64 -14.99 -4.80
CA ALA A 120 21.35 -13.58 -4.66
C ALA A 120 19.84 -13.49 -4.62
N MET A 121 19.28 -13.02 -3.50
CA MET A 121 17.92 -12.50 -3.55
C MET A 121 17.98 -11.52 -4.71
N ALA A 122 17.16 -11.73 -5.72
CA ALA A 122 17.09 -10.86 -6.87
C ALA A 122 17.26 -9.44 -6.35
N GLN A 123 18.22 -8.69 -6.88
CA GLN A 123 18.43 -7.31 -6.44
C GLN A 123 17.06 -6.68 -6.51
N PRO A 124 16.50 -6.12 -5.42
CA PRO A 124 15.18 -5.52 -5.50
C PRO A 124 15.23 -4.56 -6.67
N GLN A 125 14.35 -4.74 -7.64
CA GLN A 125 14.25 -3.81 -8.75
C GLN A 125 14.15 -2.40 -8.15
N ALA A 126 14.79 -1.42 -8.77
CA ALA A 126 14.72 -0.06 -8.28
C ALA A 126 13.24 0.34 -8.17
N ALA A 127 12.85 0.83 -6.99
CA ALA A 127 11.51 1.35 -6.80
C ALA A 127 11.21 2.44 -7.84
N ASN A 128 9.96 2.50 -8.30
CA ASN A 128 9.51 3.49 -9.28
C ASN A 128 10.30 3.46 -10.60
N ALA A 129 10.61 2.26 -11.09
CA ALA A 129 11.22 2.02 -12.38
C ALA A 129 10.25 1.25 -13.30
N PRO A 130 9.28 1.92 -13.92
CA PRO A 130 8.24 1.25 -14.71
C PRO A 130 8.80 0.61 -15.97
N MET A 131 8.30 -0.58 -16.29
CA MET A 131 8.57 -1.26 -17.56
C MET A 131 7.27 -1.75 -18.18
N GLY A 132 7.24 -1.80 -19.51
CA GLY A 132 6.03 -2.16 -20.26
C GLY A 132 5.11 -0.97 -20.49
N VAL A 133 3.89 -1.25 -20.95
CA VAL A 133 2.91 -0.24 -21.37
C VAL A 133 1.60 -0.46 -20.64
N GLY A 134 1.21 0.51 -19.80
CA GLY A 134 -0.04 0.45 -19.03
C GLY A 134 -1.27 0.26 -19.92
N LYS A 135 -2.21 -0.56 -19.46
CA LYS A 135 -3.51 -0.86 -20.09
C LYS A 135 -4.65 -0.24 -19.31
N GLY A 136 -5.80 -0.15 -19.93
CA GLY A 136 -7.05 0.33 -19.33
C GLY A 136 -7.44 1.75 -19.75
N ILE A 137 -8.65 2.15 -19.37
CA ILE A 137 -9.20 3.51 -19.55
C ILE A 137 -8.24 4.54 -18.94
N HIS A 138 -7.75 4.22 -17.75
CA HIS A 138 -6.64 4.91 -17.10
C HIS A 138 -5.45 3.95 -17.08
N PRO A 139 -4.47 4.11 -17.99
CA PRO A 139 -3.40 3.13 -18.18
C PRO A 139 -2.62 2.85 -16.89
N GLY A 140 -2.51 1.55 -16.52
CA GLY A 140 -1.79 1.11 -15.33
C GLY A 140 -2.49 1.42 -14.00
N ARG A 141 -3.78 1.82 -14.01
CA ARG A 141 -4.53 2.05 -12.77
C ARG A 141 -4.89 0.74 -12.09
N VAL A 142 -4.60 0.67 -10.80
CA VAL A 142 -5.07 -0.34 -9.86
C VAL A 142 -5.84 0.37 -8.76
N VAL A 143 -7.07 -0.03 -8.52
CA VAL A 143 -7.86 0.44 -7.39
C VAL A 143 -7.72 -0.55 -6.24
N TRP A 144 -7.44 -0.07 -5.05
CA TRP A 144 -7.43 -0.81 -3.81
C TRP A 144 -8.50 -0.25 -2.88
N VAL A 145 -9.55 -1.04 -2.65
CA VAL A 145 -10.59 -0.72 -1.67
C VAL A 145 -10.29 -1.49 -0.39
N HIS A 146 -10.15 -0.78 0.72
CA HIS A 146 -9.92 -1.36 2.05
C HIS A 146 -11.04 -0.95 2.98
N ASP A 147 -11.77 -1.94 3.52
CA ASP A 147 -12.88 -1.73 4.44
C ASP A 147 -12.86 -2.75 5.58
N PRO A 148 -12.36 -2.37 6.77
CA PRO A 148 -12.33 -3.26 7.92
C PRO A 148 -13.71 -3.81 8.33
N GLU A 149 -14.82 -3.09 8.03
CA GLU A 149 -16.18 -3.54 8.35
C GLU A 149 -16.67 -4.68 7.43
N ALA A 150 -15.91 -5.00 6.37
CA ALA A 150 -16.23 -6.11 5.48
C ALA A 150 -15.97 -7.48 6.11
N THR A 151 -15.12 -7.58 7.13
CA THR A 151 -14.73 -8.85 7.76
C THR A 151 -14.86 -8.79 9.28
N ASN A 152 -15.44 -9.82 9.87
CA ASN A 152 -15.70 -9.91 11.32
C ASN A 152 -15.28 -11.26 11.92
N TRP A 153 -14.68 -12.14 11.14
CA TRP A 153 -14.33 -13.49 11.59
C TRP A 153 -13.25 -13.49 12.67
N GLN A 154 -13.53 -14.18 13.78
CA GLN A 154 -12.63 -14.26 14.92
C GLN A 154 -11.67 -15.47 14.88
N GLY A 155 -11.62 -16.19 13.77
CA GLY A 155 -10.78 -17.37 13.60
C GLY A 155 -11.51 -18.69 13.82
N PRO A 156 -10.81 -19.83 13.64
CA PRO A 156 -11.40 -21.16 13.75
C PRO A 156 -12.17 -21.40 15.05
N GLY A 157 -13.35 -22.02 14.94
CA GLY A 157 -14.24 -22.23 16.07
C GLY A 157 -15.28 -21.14 16.29
N ASN A 158 -15.23 -20.05 15.53
CA ASN A 158 -16.16 -18.92 15.60
C ASN A 158 -16.94 -18.76 14.28
N GLY A 159 -17.47 -19.83 13.73
CA GLY A 159 -18.03 -19.85 12.38
C GLY A 159 -16.95 -19.92 11.31
N HIS A 160 -17.32 -19.60 10.08
CA HIS A 160 -16.45 -19.71 8.90
C HIS A 160 -16.40 -18.39 8.11
N PRO A 161 -15.24 -18.01 7.51
CA PRO A 161 -15.08 -16.73 6.82
C PRO A 161 -16.02 -16.52 5.62
N TRP A 162 -16.59 -17.60 5.06
CA TRP A 162 -17.54 -17.55 3.95
C TRP A 162 -19.01 -17.40 4.39
N GLN A 163 -19.30 -17.31 5.68
CA GLN A 163 -20.64 -17.08 6.21
C GLN A 163 -20.96 -15.58 6.27
N ASP A 164 -22.22 -15.20 6.06
CA ASP A 164 -22.65 -13.78 6.06
C ASP A 164 -22.51 -13.11 7.44
N GLU A 165 -22.53 -13.89 8.53
CA GLU A 165 -22.30 -13.39 9.88
C GLU A 165 -20.82 -13.00 10.11
N GLN A 166 -19.90 -13.53 9.28
CA GLN A 166 -18.46 -13.31 9.39
C GLN A 166 -17.91 -12.39 8.30
N THR A 167 -18.60 -12.32 7.16
CA THR A 167 -18.25 -11.46 6.02
C THR A 167 -19.46 -10.66 5.59
N ASN A 168 -19.35 -9.33 5.72
CA ASN A 168 -20.48 -8.41 5.53
C ASN A 168 -20.80 -8.20 4.04
N SER A 169 -21.86 -8.84 3.57
CA SER A 169 -22.36 -8.76 2.19
C SER A 169 -22.69 -7.32 1.75
N ALA A 170 -23.16 -6.47 2.66
CA ALA A 170 -23.49 -5.07 2.33
C ALA A 170 -22.22 -4.26 2.05
N GLU A 171 -21.19 -4.44 2.88
CA GLU A 171 -19.89 -3.77 2.65
C GLU A 171 -19.19 -4.33 1.41
N CYS A 172 -19.25 -5.64 1.15
CA CYS A 172 -18.74 -6.23 -0.09
C CYS A 172 -19.38 -5.60 -1.35
N ARG A 173 -20.70 -5.33 -1.32
CA ARG A 173 -21.37 -4.60 -2.43
C ARG A 173 -20.86 -3.17 -2.57
N LYS A 174 -20.65 -2.43 -1.48
CA LYS A 174 -20.10 -1.07 -1.52
C LYS A 174 -18.65 -1.08 -2.03
N MET A 175 -17.83 -2.03 -1.56
CA MET A 175 -16.46 -2.20 -2.03
C MET A 175 -16.41 -2.43 -3.56
N MET A 176 -17.28 -3.31 -4.09
CA MET A 176 -17.36 -3.59 -5.52
C MET A 176 -17.77 -2.35 -6.32
N SER A 177 -18.81 -1.62 -5.88
CA SER A 177 -19.23 -0.34 -6.50
C SER A 177 -18.09 0.68 -6.51
N ASN A 178 -17.45 0.89 -5.37
CA ASN A 178 -16.33 1.80 -5.24
C ASN A 178 -15.15 1.42 -6.14
N ALA A 179 -14.83 0.12 -6.22
CA ALA A 179 -13.75 -0.38 -7.06
C ALA A 179 -13.98 -0.07 -8.54
N ILE A 180 -15.17 -0.37 -9.06
CA ILE A 180 -15.52 -0.21 -10.48
C ILE A 180 -15.59 1.27 -10.86
N ARG A 181 -16.21 2.11 -10.03
CA ARG A 181 -16.29 3.55 -10.26
C ARG A 181 -14.94 4.24 -10.22
N SER A 182 -14.12 3.92 -9.23
CA SER A 182 -12.77 4.49 -9.10
C SER A 182 -11.84 4.01 -10.23
N LEU A 183 -12.04 2.79 -10.72
CA LEU A 183 -11.27 2.24 -11.84
C LEU A 183 -11.53 3.02 -13.13
N THR A 184 -12.77 3.36 -13.40
CA THR A 184 -13.20 4.03 -14.64
C THR A 184 -13.23 5.54 -14.54
N GLY A 185 -13.30 6.09 -13.32
CA GLY A 185 -13.52 7.53 -13.07
C GLY A 185 -14.98 7.97 -13.25
N GLU A 186 -15.91 7.02 -13.44
CA GLU A 186 -17.31 7.32 -13.68
C GLU A 186 -18.11 7.58 -12.39
N SER A 187 -19.14 8.41 -12.51
CA SER A 187 -19.93 8.85 -11.35
C SER A 187 -20.98 7.83 -10.89
N THR A 188 -21.35 6.87 -11.72
CA THR A 188 -22.31 5.82 -11.43
C THR A 188 -21.83 4.46 -11.91
N ASP A 189 -22.26 3.39 -11.22
CA ASP A 189 -21.89 2.02 -11.56
C ASP A 189 -22.30 1.65 -12.99
N ALA A 190 -23.49 2.06 -13.44
CA ALA A 190 -23.98 1.77 -14.80
C ALA A 190 -23.07 2.39 -15.88
N LYS A 191 -22.64 3.65 -15.69
CA LYS A 191 -21.69 4.29 -16.62
C LYS A 191 -20.34 3.63 -16.56
N ALA A 192 -19.90 3.21 -15.36
CA ALA A 192 -18.64 2.53 -15.19
C ALA A 192 -18.60 1.19 -15.94
N TRP A 193 -19.63 0.39 -15.87
CA TRP A 193 -19.73 -0.84 -16.65
C TRP A 193 -19.80 -0.59 -18.15
N ASP A 194 -20.59 0.39 -18.61
CA ASP A 194 -20.62 0.76 -20.04
C ASP A 194 -19.23 1.19 -20.52
N ALA A 195 -18.50 1.97 -19.74
CA ALA A 195 -17.14 2.40 -20.07
C ALA A 195 -16.17 1.20 -20.17
N LEU A 196 -16.24 0.21 -19.24
CA LEU A 196 -15.42 -0.99 -19.29
C LEU A 196 -15.66 -1.79 -20.57
N PHE A 197 -16.93 -2.05 -20.92
CA PHE A 197 -17.26 -2.80 -22.14
C PHE A 197 -16.89 -2.05 -23.41
N ARG A 198 -17.16 -0.72 -23.48
CA ARG A 198 -16.77 0.12 -24.63
C ARG A 198 -15.27 0.15 -24.82
N TYR A 199 -14.51 0.36 -23.77
CA TYR A 199 -13.05 0.33 -23.83
C TYR A 199 -12.54 -1.01 -24.38
N HIS A 200 -13.04 -2.12 -23.81
CA HIS A 200 -12.66 -3.45 -24.27
C HIS A 200 -13.01 -3.66 -25.75
N ASN A 201 -14.24 -3.38 -26.15
CA ASN A 201 -14.71 -3.56 -27.54
C ASN A 201 -13.92 -2.69 -28.53
N LYS A 202 -13.65 -1.43 -28.18
CA LYS A 202 -12.88 -0.50 -29.00
C LYS A 202 -11.44 -0.99 -29.20
N THR A 203 -10.78 -1.43 -28.14
CA THR A 203 -9.39 -1.91 -28.20
C THR A 203 -9.24 -3.27 -28.90
N HIS A 204 -10.34 -4.02 -29.04
CA HIS A 204 -10.38 -5.31 -29.76
C HIS A 204 -11.07 -5.24 -31.13
N GLY A 205 -11.17 -4.04 -31.71
CA GLY A 205 -11.66 -3.84 -33.08
C GLY A 205 -13.17 -4.01 -33.29
N LYS A 206 -13.97 -4.11 -32.20
CA LYS A 206 -15.41 -4.22 -32.27
C LYS A 206 -16.13 -2.85 -32.30
N GLY A 207 -15.37 -1.75 -32.25
CA GLY A 207 -15.90 -0.38 -32.21
C GLY A 207 -16.25 0.11 -30.78
N ASP A 208 -16.69 1.35 -30.67
CA ASP A 208 -17.07 2.00 -29.39
C ASP A 208 -18.53 1.61 -29.04
N VAL A 209 -18.72 0.36 -28.63
CA VAL A 209 -20.04 -0.22 -28.30
C VAL A 209 -19.99 -0.87 -26.91
N GLY A 210 -21.07 -0.70 -26.14
CA GLY A 210 -21.26 -1.35 -24.84
C GLY A 210 -21.61 -2.84 -24.95
N TYR A 211 -21.94 -3.46 -23.83
CA TYR A 211 -22.49 -4.82 -23.75
C TYR A 211 -23.82 -4.94 -24.51
N LYS A 212 -24.06 -6.08 -25.16
CA LYS A 212 -25.31 -6.42 -25.82
C LYS A 212 -25.88 -7.72 -25.23
N PRO A 213 -27.20 -7.78 -24.91
CA PRO A 213 -27.83 -9.02 -24.44
C PRO A 213 -27.55 -10.20 -25.38
N GLY A 214 -27.24 -11.35 -24.80
CA GLY A 214 -26.80 -12.56 -25.52
C GLY A 214 -25.27 -12.68 -25.67
N GLU A 215 -24.50 -11.64 -25.39
CA GLU A 215 -23.04 -11.76 -25.27
C GLU A 215 -22.69 -12.40 -23.92
N LYS A 216 -22.02 -13.56 -23.95
CA LYS A 216 -21.73 -14.34 -22.75
C LYS A 216 -20.52 -13.80 -21.99
N ILE A 217 -20.61 -13.83 -20.66
CA ILE A 217 -19.54 -13.45 -19.71
C ILE A 217 -19.16 -14.67 -18.88
N THR A 218 -17.87 -15.02 -18.83
CA THR A 218 -17.40 -16.06 -17.94
C THR A 218 -16.51 -15.46 -16.85
N ILE A 219 -16.80 -15.79 -15.59
CA ILE A 219 -16.09 -15.33 -14.40
C ILE A 219 -15.23 -16.47 -13.88
N LYS A 220 -13.89 -16.31 -13.94
CA LYS A 220 -12.93 -17.24 -13.35
C LYS A 220 -12.64 -16.85 -11.92
N VAL A 221 -13.15 -17.64 -10.98
CA VAL A 221 -12.85 -17.48 -9.54
C VAL A 221 -11.70 -18.38 -9.10
N ASN A 222 -11.21 -18.24 -7.87
CA ASN A 222 -10.11 -19.04 -7.31
C ASN A 222 -10.61 -19.90 -6.13
N PHE A 223 -10.83 -21.18 -6.37
CA PHE A 223 -11.33 -22.15 -5.39
C PHE A 223 -10.28 -23.19 -5.01
N VAL A 224 -9.03 -22.79 -4.85
CA VAL A 224 -7.91 -23.72 -4.64
C VAL A 224 -8.05 -24.60 -3.38
N GLY A 225 -8.80 -24.17 -2.37
CA GLY A 225 -9.15 -25.02 -1.21
C GLY A 225 -10.16 -26.13 -1.54
N LEU A 226 -10.82 -26.03 -2.68
CA LEU A 226 -11.90 -26.95 -3.12
C LEU A 226 -11.46 -27.83 -4.28
N ILE A 227 -10.15 -27.96 -4.53
CA ILE A 227 -9.59 -28.78 -5.62
C ILE A 227 -10.07 -30.24 -5.49
N ARG A 228 -10.50 -30.81 -6.60
CA ARG A 228 -11.05 -32.18 -6.68
C ARG A 228 -10.15 -33.28 -6.11
N THR A 229 -8.83 -33.05 -6.07
CA THR A 229 -7.86 -34.00 -5.51
C THR A 229 -7.67 -33.85 -4.00
N MET A 230 -8.20 -32.79 -3.40
CA MET A 230 -8.17 -32.56 -1.95
C MET A 230 -9.46 -33.09 -1.31
N LYS A 231 -9.38 -33.53 -0.06
CA LYS A 231 -10.51 -34.03 0.72
C LYS A 231 -11.27 -32.90 1.44
N GLY A 232 -11.40 -31.74 0.77
CA GLY A 232 -12.07 -30.57 1.36
C GLY A 232 -13.54 -30.47 0.99
N VAL A 233 -14.01 -31.24 -0.02
CA VAL A 233 -15.40 -31.24 -0.48
C VAL A 233 -15.84 -32.67 -0.75
N ASN A 234 -16.93 -33.09 -0.14
CA ASN A 234 -17.56 -34.37 -0.39
C ASN A 234 -18.01 -34.46 -1.88
N PRO A 235 -17.60 -35.48 -2.63
CA PRO A 235 -17.94 -35.58 -4.05
C PRO A 235 -19.41 -35.90 -4.33
N GLU A 236 -20.18 -36.43 -3.35
CA GLU A 236 -21.57 -36.81 -3.52
C GLU A 236 -22.56 -35.73 -3.09
N THR A 237 -22.23 -35.02 -1.98
CA THR A 237 -23.11 -34.02 -1.35
C THR A 237 -22.65 -32.60 -1.60
N TYR A 238 -21.37 -32.39 -2.05
CA TYR A 238 -20.69 -31.10 -2.14
C TYR A 238 -20.53 -30.36 -0.80
N ALA A 239 -20.79 -31.02 0.32
CA ALA A 239 -20.54 -30.46 1.64
C ALA A 239 -19.05 -30.19 1.85
N LEU A 240 -18.73 -29.14 2.59
CA LEU A 240 -17.36 -28.89 3.03
C LEU A 240 -16.96 -29.88 4.10
N GLU A 241 -15.77 -30.46 4.01
CA GLU A 241 -15.24 -31.46 4.93
C GLU A 241 -13.77 -31.22 5.21
N GLY A 242 -13.32 -31.66 6.41
CA GLY A 242 -11.91 -31.68 6.79
C GLY A 242 -11.31 -30.30 7.04
N ASP A 243 -9.98 -30.21 6.93
CA ASP A 243 -9.18 -29.07 7.40
C ASP A 243 -9.15 -27.87 6.46
N TRP A 244 -9.91 -27.92 5.34
CA TRP A 244 -9.90 -26.87 4.31
C TRP A 244 -11.16 -26.01 4.36
N VAL A 245 -12.05 -26.22 5.32
CA VAL A 245 -13.33 -25.53 5.44
C VAL A 245 -13.16 -24.02 5.58
N ASP A 246 -12.10 -23.59 6.26
CA ASP A 246 -11.78 -22.17 6.48
C ASP A 246 -10.73 -21.63 5.50
N TYR A 247 -10.34 -22.41 4.47
CA TYR A 247 -9.37 -21.95 3.52
C TYR A 247 -9.91 -20.80 2.68
N MET A 248 -9.05 -19.80 2.42
CA MET A 248 -9.44 -18.67 1.59
C MET A 248 -9.64 -19.09 0.13
N ASN A 249 -10.86 -19.06 -0.29
CA ASN A 249 -11.30 -19.12 -1.69
C ASN A 249 -11.89 -17.77 -2.08
N THR A 250 -12.15 -17.50 -3.35
CA THR A 250 -12.90 -16.29 -3.71
C THR A 250 -14.23 -16.29 -2.95
N SER A 251 -14.46 -15.24 -2.15
CA SER A 251 -15.58 -15.14 -1.22
C SER A 251 -16.93 -15.17 -1.95
N PRO A 252 -17.91 -15.94 -1.50
CA PRO A 252 -19.24 -15.92 -2.07
C PRO A 252 -19.91 -14.54 -1.97
N GLN A 253 -19.61 -13.72 -0.95
CA GLN A 253 -20.13 -12.36 -0.79
C GLN A 253 -19.58 -11.42 -1.89
N LEU A 254 -18.30 -11.51 -2.23
CA LEU A 254 -17.75 -10.71 -3.33
C LEU A 254 -18.19 -11.24 -4.70
N ILE A 255 -18.37 -12.55 -4.86
CA ILE A 255 -18.97 -13.12 -6.09
C ILE A 255 -20.40 -12.60 -6.24
N ALA A 256 -21.22 -12.63 -5.16
CA ALA A 256 -22.59 -12.09 -5.17
C ALA A 256 -22.61 -10.59 -5.49
N ALA A 257 -21.68 -9.82 -4.92
CA ALA A 257 -21.52 -8.39 -5.23
C ALA A 257 -21.24 -8.15 -6.72
N LEU A 258 -20.36 -8.94 -7.32
CA LEU A 258 -20.05 -8.86 -8.76
C LEU A 258 -21.25 -9.27 -9.63
N LEU A 259 -21.92 -10.37 -9.29
CA LEU A 259 -23.13 -10.84 -10.01
C LEU A 259 -24.25 -9.81 -9.93
N ASN A 260 -24.43 -9.17 -8.76
CA ASN A 260 -25.38 -8.08 -8.60
C ASN A 260 -25.06 -6.89 -9.51
N GLN A 261 -23.80 -6.48 -9.58
CA GLN A 261 -23.33 -5.41 -10.48
C GLN A 261 -23.61 -5.76 -11.95
N LEU A 262 -23.32 -6.97 -12.38
CA LEU A 262 -23.56 -7.39 -13.76
C LEU A 262 -25.05 -7.47 -14.09
N THR A 263 -25.87 -8.09 -13.23
CA THR A 263 -27.28 -8.35 -13.53
C THR A 263 -28.18 -7.14 -13.28
N GLN A 264 -28.04 -6.47 -12.14
CA GLN A 264 -28.95 -5.39 -11.74
C GLN A 264 -28.50 -4.01 -12.23
N VAL A 265 -27.21 -3.84 -12.53
CA VAL A 265 -26.66 -2.52 -12.90
C VAL A 265 -26.26 -2.48 -14.37
N ALA A 266 -25.46 -3.45 -14.84
CA ALA A 266 -25.05 -3.52 -16.25
C ALA A 266 -26.11 -4.16 -17.16
N GLY A 267 -27.17 -4.73 -16.60
CA GLY A 267 -28.30 -5.29 -17.35
C GLY A 267 -27.97 -6.60 -18.07
N VAL A 268 -26.98 -7.35 -17.60
CA VAL A 268 -26.59 -8.66 -18.17
C VAL A 268 -27.61 -9.72 -17.69
N PRO A 269 -28.30 -10.43 -18.61
CA PRO A 269 -29.16 -11.55 -18.22
C PRO A 269 -28.37 -12.62 -17.45
N GLN A 270 -28.94 -13.17 -16.39
CA GLN A 270 -28.27 -14.21 -15.59
C GLN A 270 -27.81 -15.40 -16.46
N GLY A 271 -28.65 -15.81 -17.43
CA GLY A 271 -28.34 -16.91 -18.36
C GLY A 271 -27.15 -16.66 -19.31
N ASP A 272 -26.70 -15.41 -19.42
CA ASP A 272 -25.49 -15.06 -20.18
C ASP A 272 -24.22 -15.10 -19.31
N ILE A 273 -24.34 -15.41 -18.00
CA ILE A 273 -23.23 -15.43 -17.05
C ILE A 273 -22.89 -16.87 -16.64
N ALA A 274 -21.60 -17.20 -16.71
CA ALA A 274 -21.04 -18.41 -16.14
C ALA A 274 -19.96 -18.04 -15.09
N VAL A 275 -19.94 -18.76 -13.95
CA VAL A 275 -18.97 -18.51 -12.87
C VAL A 275 -18.44 -19.83 -12.32
N GLY A 276 -17.13 -19.94 -12.10
CA GLY A 276 -16.54 -21.12 -11.47
C GLY A 276 -15.05 -21.33 -11.67
N ASP A 277 -14.62 -22.52 -11.26
CA ASP A 277 -13.24 -23.01 -11.34
C ASP A 277 -13.25 -24.48 -11.83
N GLY A 278 -12.75 -24.73 -13.04
CA GLY A 278 -12.85 -26.06 -13.64
C GLY A 278 -12.00 -27.14 -12.96
N LEU A 279 -11.04 -26.78 -12.11
CA LEU A 279 -10.23 -27.72 -11.35
C LEU A 279 -10.87 -28.12 -10.01
N CYS A 280 -11.86 -27.40 -9.54
CA CYS A 280 -12.44 -27.47 -8.22
C CYS A 280 -13.90 -27.94 -8.23
N ARG A 281 -14.41 -28.39 -7.08
CA ARG A 281 -15.86 -28.56 -6.86
C ARG A 281 -16.44 -27.25 -6.35
N PHE A 282 -17.58 -26.87 -6.87
CA PHE A 282 -18.31 -25.71 -6.37
C PHE A 282 -19.08 -26.12 -5.10
N ALA A 283 -18.46 -25.94 -3.92
CA ALA A 283 -18.99 -26.42 -2.64
C ALA A 283 -20.42 -25.96 -2.37
N ALA A 284 -21.22 -26.82 -1.70
CA ALA A 284 -22.63 -26.57 -1.45
C ALA A 284 -22.93 -25.25 -0.71
N PRO A 285 -22.18 -24.84 0.34
CA PRO A 285 -22.45 -23.57 1.01
C PRO A 285 -22.30 -22.36 0.09
N TYR A 286 -21.25 -22.34 -0.76
CA TYR A 286 -21.03 -21.27 -1.75
C TYR A 286 -22.11 -21.26 -2.82
N TYR A 287 -22.42 -22.44 -3.37
CA TYR A 287 -23.42 -22.57 -4.41
C TYR A 287 -24.81 -22.16 -3.91
N ASN A 288 -25.26 -22.66 -2.76
CA ASN A 288 -26.60 -22.40 -2.25
C ASN A 288 -26.80 -20.89 -2.02
N GLN A 289 -25.82 -20.23 -1.39
CA GLN A 289 -25.87 -18.79 -1.13
C GLN A 289 -25.96 -17.95 -2.41
N LEU A 290 -25.24 -18.36 -3.47
CA LEU A 290 -25.26 -17.66 -4.76
C LEU A 290 -26.48 -18.03 -5.60
N HIS A 291 -26.82 -19.34 -5.69
CA HIS A 291 -27.92 -19.82 -6.50
C HIS A 291 -29.29 -19.34 -6.01
N GLU A 292 -29.46 -19.12 -4.71
CA GLU A 292 -30.68 -18.52 -4.14
C GLU A 292 -30.94 -17.12 -4.73
N GLN A 293 -29.90 -16.33 -4.96
CA GLN A 293 -30.01 -14.98 -5.49
C GLN A 293 -29.92 -14.92 -7.03
N PHE A 294 -29.18 -15.85 -7.63
CA PHE A 294 -28.90 -15.87 -9.08
C PHE A 294 -29.16 -17.27 -9.69
N PRO A 295 -30.43 -17.74 -9.72
CA PRO A 295 -30.75 -19.11 -10.08
C PRO A 295 -30.51 -19.48 -11.55
N GLU A 296 -30.42 -18.52 -12.47
CA GLU A 296 -30.17 -18.74 -13.90
C GLU A 296 -28.72 -18.65 -14.30
N VAL A 297 -27.80 -18.24 -13.38
CA VAL A 297 -26.36 -18.22 -13.62
C VAL A 297 -25.83 -19.64 -13.75
N THR A 298 -24.95 -19.88 -14.73
CA THR A 298 -24.28 -21.17 -14.89
C THR A 298 -23.11 -21.30 -13.92
N TYR A 299 -23.20 -22.26 -12.98
CA TYR A 299 -22.15 -22.55 -12.00
C TYR A 299 -21.25 -23.66 -12.52
N LEU A 300 -20.00 -23.31 -12.89
CA LEU A 300 -19.03 -24.21 -13.50
C LEU A 300 -18.16 -24.89 -12.46
N ASP A 301 -17.99 -26.22 -12.60
CA ASP A 301 -17.06 -26.99 -11.75
C ASP A 301 -16.43 -28.18 -12.49
N CYS A 302 -15.65 -29.01 -11.79
CA CYS A 302 -14.96 -30.16 -12.36
C CYS A 302 -15.86 -31.41 -12.54
N GLN A 303 -17.05 -31.44 -11.96
CA GLN A 303 -17.89 -32.66 -11.86
C GLN A 303 -19.24 -32.50 -12.55
N GLY A 304 -19.96 -31.38 -12.35
CA GLY A 304 -21.23 -31.06 -13.06
C GLY A 304 -22.44 -31.83 -12.56
N THR A 305 -22.58 -31.96 -11.24
CA THR A 305 -23.74 -32.57 -10.59
C THR A 305 -24.40 -31.63 -9.60
N LEU A 306 -25.62 -31.97 -9.14
CA LEU A 306 -26.38 -31.18 -8.17
C LEU A 306 -26.52 -29.69 -8.56
N GLY A 307 -26.96 -29.42 -9.80
CA GLY A 307 -27.16 -28.07 -10.33
C GLY A 307 -25.93 -27.35 -10.89
N ARG A 308 -24.75 -27.95 -10.78
CA ARG A 308 -23.54 -27.39 -11.41
C ARG A 308 -23.42 -27.90 -12.85
N THR A 309 -22.64 -27.17 -13.64
CA THR A 309 -22.30 -27.56 -15.02
C THR A 309 -20.81 -27.96 -15.09
N LYS A 310 -20.53 -29.13 -15.61
CA LYS A 310 -19.16 -29.59 -15.80
C LYS A 310 -18.44 -28.72 -16.82
N MET A 311 -17.28 -28.21 -16.46
CA MET A 311 -16.43 -27.50 -17.38
C MET A 311 -15.80 -28.50 -18.38
N GLU A 312 -15.97 -28.23 -19.68
CA GLU A 312 -15.45 -29.01 -20.80
C GLU A 312 -14.36 -28.24 -21.54
N LEU A 313 -13.50 -28.97 -22.26
CA LEU A 313 -12.50 -28.37 -23.17
C LEU A 313 -13.13 -28.04 -24.51
N SER A 314 -12.70 -26.96 -25.12
CA SER A 314 -12.94 -26.65 -26.53
C SER A 314 -11.91 -27.31 -27.44
N THR A 315 -12.00 -27.03 -28.74
CA THR A 315 -10.99 -27.41 -29.73
C THR A 315 -9.93 -26.30 -29.94
N VAL A 316 -10.04 -25.15 -29.22
CA VAL A 316 -9.09 -24.05 -29.35
C VAL A 316 -7.83 -24.38 -28.56
N PRO A 317 -6.64 -24.48 -29.20
CA PRO A 317 -5.41 -24.83 -28.49
C PRO A 317 -4.82 -23.65 -27.74
N ILE A 318 -4.02 -23.96 -26.71
CA ILE A 318 -3.05 -23.06 -26.08
C ILE A 318 -1.69 -23.61 -26.42
N TYR A 319 -0.83 -22.80 -27.03
CA TYR A 319 0.55 -23.15 -27.30
C TYR A 319 1.48 -22.54 -26.26
N TRP A 320 2.30 -23.38 -25.63
CA TRP A 320 3.22 -22.91 -24.61
C TRP A 320 4.49 -22.36 -25.30
N SER A 321 4.70 -21.06 -25.23
CA SER A 321 5.84 -20.36 -25.85
C SER A 321 7.19 -20.89 -25.36
N SER A 322 7.26 -21.45 -24.15
CA SER A 322 8.42 -22.17 -23.64
C SER A 322 8.61 -23.57 -24.25
N ARG A 323 7.66 -24.03 -25.05
CA ARG A 323 7.64 -25.35 -25.69
C ARG A 323 7.24 -25.20 -27.15
N PRO A 324 8.05 -24.54 -28.00
CA PRO A 324 7.65 -24.09 -29.35
C PRO A 324 7.31 -25.23 -30.33
N GLU A 325 7.68 -26.44 -30.02
CA GLU A 325 7.46 -27.59 -30.92
C GLU A 325 6.08 -28.22 -30.75
N GLY A 326 5.15 -27.63 -30.03
CA GLY A 326 3.77 -28.07 -29.87
C GLY A 326 3.57 -29.40 -29.16
N VAL A 327 4.63 -30.02 -28.64
CA VAL A 327 4.62 -31.37 -28.05
C VAL A 327 3.73 -31.46 -26.81
N LYS A 328 3.44 -30.31 -26.16
CA LYS A 328 2.57 -30.21 -24.97
C LYS A 328 1.70 -28.98 -25.05
N GLN A 329 0.80 -28.95 -25.99
CA GLN A 329 -0.26 -27.96 -26.05
C GLN A 329 -1.41 -28.34 -25.10
N ASP A 330 -2.18 -27.36 -24.73
CA ASP A 330 -3.39 -27.48 -23.93
C ASP A 330 -4.60 -26.94 -24.70
N TYR A 331 -5.77 -26.93 -24.10
CA TYR A 331 -7.00 -26.45 -24.75
C TYR A 331 -7.76 -25.50 -23.85
N VAL A 332 -8.31 -24.46 -24.48
CA VAL A 332 -9.15 -23.45 -23.80
C VAL A 332 -10.43 -24.12 -23.29
N PRO A 333 -10.90 -23.81 -22.07
CA PRO A 333 -12.24 -24.24 -21.63
C PRO A 333 -13.34 -23.78 -22.60
N LYS A 334 -14.31 -24.65 -22.88
CA LYS A 334 -15.43 -24.35 -23.78
C LYS A 334 -16.18 -23.08 -23.38
N ALA A 335 -16.49 -22.93 -22.10
CA ALA A 335 -17.15 -21.73 -21.58
C ALA A 335 -16.35 -20.42 -21.84
N TYR A 336 -15.01 -20.50 -21.93
CA TYR A 336 -14.19 -19.32 -22.25
C TYR A 336 -14.16 -19.06 -23.75
N ALA A 337 -14.05 -20.14 -24.56
CA ALA A 337 -14.06 -20.04 -26.02
C ALA A 337 -15.39 -19.43 -26.53
N GLU A 338 -16.50 -19.80 -25.93
CA GLU A 338 -17.84 -19.32 -26.27
C GLU A 338 -18.18 -17.94 -25.70
N ALA A 339 -17.50 -17.50 -24.63
CA ALA A 339 -17.73 -16.19 -24.04
C ALA A 339 -17.16 -15.05 -24.91
N GLN A 340 -17.84 -13.91 -24.91
CA GLN A 340 -17.34 -12.66 -25.48
C GLN A 340 -16.44 -11.92 -24.51
N TYR A 341 -16.68 -12.06 -23.19
CA TYR A 341 -15.91 -11.40 -22.15
C TYR A 341 -15.53 -12.37 -21.05
N LEU A 342 -14.36 -12.15 -20.47
CA LEU A 342 -13.93 -12.80 -19.23
C LEU A 342 -13.80 -11.76 -18.10
N ILE A 343 -14.01 -12.21 -16.87
CA ILE A 343 -13.62 -11.53 -15.65
C ILE A 343 -12.71 -12.48 -14.87
N ASN A 344 -11.52 -12.04 -14.54
CA ASN A 344 -10.56 -12.83 -13.77
C ASN A 344 -10.60 -12.39 -12.32
N PHE A 345 -11.20 -13.19 -11.46
CA PHE A 345 -11.37 -12.93 -10.04
C PHE A 345 -10.48 -13.85 -9.20
N ALA A 346 -9.26 -13.45 -9.02
CA ALA A 346 -8.25 -14.18 -8.25
C ALA A 346 -8.29 -13.84 -6.76
N ASN A 347 -7.39 -14.46 -5.99
CA ASN A 347 -7.20 -14.16 -4.56
C ASN A 347 -5.84 -13.53 -4.32
N LEU A 348 -5.75 -12.60 -3.38
CA LEU A 348 -4.50 -12.06 -2.86
C LEU A 348 -3.88 -13.08 -1.91
N LYS A 349 -2.93 -13.88 -2.36
CA LYS A 349 -2.26 -14.87 -1.50
C LYS A 349 -0.88 -15.28 -1.98
N GLY A 350 -0.03 -15.68 -1.02
CA GLY A 350 1.23 -16.34 -1.29
C GLY A 350 1.07 -17.74 -1.91
N HIS A 351 2.17 -18.34 -2.32
CA HIS A 351 2.23 -19.70 -2.83
C HIS A 351 3.58 -20.33 -2.56
N THR A 352 3.61 -21.48 -1.91
CA THR A 352 4.87 -22.15 -1.49
C THR A 352 5.77 -22.61 -2.63
N GLY A 353 5.22 -22.80 -3.83
CA GLY A 353 5.99 -23.22 -5.02
C GLY A 353 6.20 -22.13 -6.07
N ALA A 354 5.33 -21.12 -6.12
CA ALA A 354 5.35 -20.05 -7.12
C ALA A 354 5.57 -18.65 -6.53
N GLY A 355 5.72 -18.53 -5.22
CA GLY A 355 5.80 -17.25 -4.52
C GLY A 355 4.42 -16.63 -4.29
N VAL A 356 3.65 -16.40 -5.33
CA VAL A 356 2.32 -15.76 -5.27
C VAL A 356 1.27 -16.53 -6.05
N THR A 357 0.00 -16.30 -5.71
CA THR A 357 -1.16 -16.61 -6.54
C THR A 357 -1.94 -15.33 -6.74
N LEU A 358 -1.95 -14.82 -7.95
CA LEU A 358 -2.60 -13.59 -8.38
C LEU A 358 -3.32 -13.87 -9.70
N CYS A 359 -3.67 -12.85 -10.49
CA CYS A 359 -4.50 -13.00 -11.68
C CYS A 359 -3.89 -13.91 -12.76
N ALA A 360 -2.60 -13.78 -13.07
CA ALA A 360 -1.98 -14.64 -14.08
C ALA A 360 -2.04 -16.12 -13.67
N LYS A 361 -1.68 -16.44 -12.42
CA LYS A 361 -1.68 -17.80 -11.91
C LYS A 361 -3.09 -18.36 -11.63
N ASN A 362 -4.09 -17.53 -11.50
CA ASN A 362 -5.47 -17.98 -11.35
C ASN A 362 -5.93 -18.86 -12.52
N HIS A 363 -5.43 -18.61 -13.74
CA HIS A 363 -5.70 -19.41 -14.92
C HIS A 363 -5.13 -20.84 -14.87
N TYR A 364 -4.27 -21.16 -13.88
CA TYR A 364 -3.90 -22.57 -13.65
C TYR A 364 -5.15 -23.44 -13.37
N GLY A 365 -6.14 -22.92 -12.62
CA GLY A 365 -7.43 -23.58 -12.39
C GLY A 365 -8.31 -23.72 -13.63
N SER A 366 -7.96 -23.03 -14.72
CA SER A 366 -8.65 -23.20 -16.00
C SER A 366 -8.23 -24.48 -16.75
N LEU A 367 -7.08 -25.04 -16.37
CA LEU A 367 -6.59 -26.33 -16.91
C LEU A 367 -7.04 -27.47 -15.98
N PHE A 368 -8.28 -27.88 -16.07
CA PHE A 368 -8.89 -28.82 -15.13
C PHE A 368 -8.53 -30.30 -15.36
N ARG A 369 -7.49 -30.60 -16.12
CA ARG A 369 -6.95 -31.94 -16.26
C ARG A 369 -6.09 -32.32 -15.04
N ALA A 370 -6.19 -33.57 -14.60
CA ALA A 370 -5.26 -34.07 -13.55
C ALA A 370 -3.97 -34.60 -14.20
N PRO A 371 -2.83 -34.35 -13.60
CA PRO A 371 -1.67 -35.19 -13.89
C PRO A 371 -2.01 -36.67 -13.57
N PRO A 372 -1.65 -37.67 -14.37
CA PRO A 372 -0.60 -37.65 -15.41
C PRO A 372 -1.11 -37.72 -16.83
N ASP A 373 -2.10 -36.97 -17.24
CA ASP A 373 -2.56 -36.99 -18.63
C ASP A 373 -1.37 -36.75 -19.58
N LYS A 374 -1.18 -37.64 -20.56
CA LYS A 374 -0.08 -37.54 -21.51
C LYS A 374 -0.18 -36.22 -22.29
N GLY A 375 0.94 -35.52 -22.37
CA GLY A 375 1.00 -34.24 -23.06
C GLY A 375 0.68 -33.02 -22.18
N TYR A 376 0.19 -33.21 -20.94
CA TYR A 376 -0.09 -32.14 -20.03
C TYR A 376 1.16 -31.45 -19.49
N LEU A 377 1.21 -30.11 -19.56
CA LEU A 377 2.27 -29.33 -18.94
C LEU A 377 1.92 -29.11 -17.44
N ASP A 378 2.68 -29.75 -16.55
CA ASP A 378 2.56 -29.50 -15.12
C ASP A 378 3.29 -28.21 -14.75
N LEU A 379 2.55 -27.14 -14.56
CA LEU A 379 3.12 -25.83 -14.25
C LEU A 379 3.92 -25.82 -12.93
N HIS A 380 3.57 -26.68 -11.97
CA HIS A 380 4.32 -26.80 -10.71
C HIS A 380 5.67 -27.51 -10.87
N LYS A 381 5.86 -28.27 -11.94
CA LYS A 381 7.14 -28.91 -12.26
C LYS A 381 8.01 -28.09 -13.19
N SER A 382 7.50 -26.99 -13.72
CA SER A 382 8.25 -26.11 -14.61
C SER A 382 9.17 -25.12 -13.89
N GLY A 383 9.31 -25.25 -12.59
CA GLY A 383 10.38 -24.60 -11.84
C GLY A 383 10.13 -23.16 -11.42
N PHE A 384 8.96 -22.84 -10.90
CA PHE A 384 8.56 -21.51 -10.42
C PHE A 384 9.55 -20.79 -9.49
N SER A 385 10.60 -21.44 -9.04
CA SER A 385 11.56 -20.87 -8.10
C SER A 385 12.95 -20.62 -8.67
N LYS A 386 13.13 -20.71 -10.02
CA LYS A 386 14.48 -20.79 -10.59
C LYS A 386 14.87 -19.72 -11.60
N GLY A 387 14.08 -18.70 -11.79
CA GLY A 387 14.40 -17.60 -12.67
C GLY A 387 13.43 -17.40 -13.84
N SER A 388 13.54 -16.27 -14.53
CA SER A 388 12.60 -15.72 -15.50
C SER A 388 12.15 -16.69 -16.61
N ALA A 389 13.02 -17.60 -17.01
CA ALA A 389 12.74 -18.56 -18.08
C ALA A 389 11.61 -19.53 -17.73
N GLU A 390 11.23 -19.68 -16.49
CA GLU A 390 10.34 -20.75 -16.03
C GLU A 390 8.89 -20.31 -15.76
N TYR A 391 8.65 -18.98 -15.68
CA TYR A 391 7.31 -18.40 -15.52
C TYR A 391 6.60 -18.08 -16.84
N ARG A 392 7.16 -18.46 -17.96
CA ARG A 392 6.68 -18.11 -19.31
C ARG A 392 5.26 -18.52 -19.61
N ASN A 393 4.78 -19.60 -19.02
CA ASN A 393 3.41 -20.05 -19.19
C ASN A 393 2.36 -19.14 -18.54
N LEU A 394 2.73 -18.33 -17.53
CA LEU A 394 1.83 -17.31 -16.99
C LEU A 394 1.65 -16.16 -17.98
N VAL A 395 2.70 -15.83 -18.74
CA VAL A 395 2.64 -14.85 -19.82
C VAL A 395 1.76 -15.35 -20.97
N ASP A 396 1.85 -16.65 -21.32
CA ASP A 396 0.99 -17.27 -22.34
C ASP A 396 -0.49 -17.16 -21.98
N PHE A 397 -0.89 -17.41 -20.72
CA PHE A 397 -2.27 -17.20 -20.28
C PHE A 397 -2.70 -15.74 -20.41
N THR A 398 -1.87 -14.83 -19.96
CA THR A 398 -2.18 -13.40 -19.97
C THR A 398 -2.28 -12.86 -21.40
N GLY A 399 -1.46 -13.41 -22.32
CA GLY A 399 -1.39 -12.97 -23.72
C GLY A 399 -2.35 -13.67 -24.68
N HIS A 400 -2.85 -14.88 -24.35
CA HIS A 400 -3.71 -15.66 -25.22
C HIS A 400 -5.06 -14.98 -25.49
N ALA A 401 -5.49 -14.92 -26.74
CA ALA A 401 -6.70 -14.23 -27.18
C ALA A 401 -7.99 -14.68 -26.45
N GLN A 402 -8.07 -15.96 -26.04
CA GLN A 402 -9.26 -16.50 -25.34
C GLN A 402 -9.17 -16.41 -23.81
N PHE A 403 -8.08 -15.89 -23.26
CA PHE A 403 -7.89 -15.63 -21.83
C PHE A 403 -7.72 -14.13 -21.57
N GLY A 404 -6.51 -13.62 -21.46
CA GLY A 404 -6.27 -12.20 -21.23
C GLY A 404 -6.85 -11.31 -22.32
N GLY A 405 -6.84 -11.76 -23.60
CA GLY A 405 -7.44 -11.03 -24.72
C GLY A 405 -8.96 -10.84 -24.63
N LYS A 406 -9.68 -11.60 -23.80
CA LYS A 406 -11.12 -11.41 -23.53
C LYS A 406 -11.41 -10.80 -22.16
N THR A 407 -10.40 -10.64 -21.32
CA THR A 407 -10.60 -10.20 -19.94
C THR A 407 -10.85 -8.69 -19.88
N VAL A 408 -12.07 -8.32 -19.50
CA VAL A 408 -12.53 -6.93 -19.38
C VAL A 408 -12.16 -6.33 -18.02
N LEU A 409 -12.03 -7.19 -16.98
CA LEU A 409 -11.78 -6.80 -15.59
C LEU A 409 -10.98 -7.85 -14.85
N TYR A 410 -9.94 -7.42 -14.16
CA TYR A 410 -9.15 -8.20 -13.21
C TYR A 410 -9.47 -7.78 -11.79
N LEU A 411 -9.74 -8.75 -10.92
CA LEU A 411 -10.07 -8.54 -9.51
C LEU A 411 -9.18 -9.43 -8.63
N LEU A 412 -8.75 -8.92 -7.46
CA LEU A 412 -8.16 -9.72 -6.38
C LEU A 412 -9.04 -9.62 -5.15
N ASP A 413 -9.57 -10.75 -4.71
CA ASP A 413 -10.17 -10.90 -3.40
C ASP A 413 -9.06 -10.92 -2.34
N GLY A 414 -9.02 -9.92 -1.53
CA GLY A 414 -8.13 -9.74 -0.40
C GLY A 414 -8.92 -9.55 0.90
N LEU A 415 -10.14 -10.05 1.04
CA LEU A 415 -10.86 -10.02 2.32
C LEU A 415 -10.06 -10.77 3.37
N TYR A 416 -9.66 -11.99 3.02
CA TYR A 416 -8.80 -12.84 3.82
C TYR A 416 -7.60 -13.28 2.98
N CYS A 417 -6.41 -13.20 3.53
CA CYS A 417 -5.19 -13.51 2.83
C CYS A 417 -4.48 -14.72 3.47
N GLY A 418 -3.67 -15.45 2.73
CA GLY A 418 -2.96 -16.62 3.28
C GLY A 418 -1.80 -17.09 2.43
N THR A 419 -1.07 -18.09 2.93
CA THR A 419 0.00 -18.79 2.22
C THR A 419 -0.51 -20.15 1.76
N HIS A 420 -0.44 -20.43 0.48
CA HIS A 420 -0.84 -21.74 -0.03
C HIS A 420 0.35 -22.69 -0.09
N PRO A 421 0.15 -23.97 0.16
CA PRO A 421 -0.94 -24.71 0.80
C PRO A 421 -0.71 -24.88 2.31
N ALA A 422 0.25 -24.16 2.87
CA ALA A 422 0.75 -24.44 4.23
C ALA A 422 -0.25 -24.05 5.33
N ASP A 423 -1.09 -23.05 5.11
CA ASP A 423 -1.88 -22.47 6.17
C ASP A 423 -3.23 -23.11 6.27
N ARG A 424 -4.00 -23.56 5.50
CA ARG A 424 -5.40 -24.05 5.61
C ARG A 424 -6.39 -23.06 6.24
N VAL A 425 -5.87 -21.97 6.81
CA VAL A 425 -6.60 -20.89 7.46
C VAL A 425 -5.98 -19.57 7.01
N PRO A 426 -6.76 -18.53 6.78
CA PRO A 426 -6.25 -17.18 6.46
C PRO A 426 -5.28 -16.65 7.51
N LYS A 427 -4.45 -15.70 7.13
CA LYS A 427 -3.50 -14.99 7.99
C LYS A 427 -3.82 -13.50 8.02
N LYS A 428 -3.82 -12.92 9.21
CA LYS A 428 -3.85 -11.49 9.41
C LYS A 428 -2.52 -10.85 8.96
N PHE A 429 -2.56 -9.61 8.47
CA PHE A 429 -1.37 -8.85 8.09
C PHE A 429 -0.95 -7.94 9.23
N ALA A 430 0.34 -7.96 9.55
CA ALA A 430 0.90 -7.15 10.62
C ALA A 430 1.15 -5.70 10.22
N SER A 431 1.37 -5.46 8.92
CA SER A 431 1.69 -4.11 8.42
C SER A 431 0.48 -3.17 8.46
N ALA A 432 0.74 -1.87 8.62
CA ALA A 432 -0.30 -0.85 8.46
C ALA A 432 -0.85 -0.86 7.01
N PRO A 433 -2.15 -0.63 6.78
CA PRO A 433 -3.18 -0.25 7.76
C PRO A 433 -3.87 -1.43 8.44
N PHE A 434 -3.43 -2.67 8.21
CA PHE A 434 -4.09 -3.88 8.70
C PHE A 434 -3.86 -4.11 10.19
N ASN A 435 -2.66 -3.80 10.71
CA ASN A 435 -2.31 -3.76 12.16
C ASN A 435 -2.71 -5.04 12.90
N ASP A 436 -2.22 -6.20 12.42
CA ASP A 436 -2.55 -7.54 12.92
C ASP A 436 -4.03 -7.92 12.75
N ASP A 437 -4.70 -7.36 11.73
CA ASP A 437 -6.06 -7.74 11.37
C ASP A 437 -6.16 -8.28 9.94
N TRP A 438 -7.40 -8.67 9.55
CA TRP A 438 -7.69 -9.17 8.21
C TRP A 438 -7.40 -8.09 7.16
N THR A 439 -7.05 -8.53 5.97
CA THR A 439 -6.75 -7.61 4.87
C THR A 439 -7.95 -6.84 4.36
N SER A 440 -9.17 -7.36 4.53
CA SER A 440 -10.44 -6.66 4.28
C SER A 440 -10.42 -5.79 3.01
N SER A 441 -9.86 -6.35 1.93
CA SER A 441 -9.48 -5.60 0.72
C SER A 441 -10.06 -6.20 -0.56
N LEU A 442 -10.32 -5.34 -1.53
CA LEU A 442 -10.64 -5.71 -2.92
C LEU A 442 -9.78 -4.87 -3.86
N PHE A 443 -9.14 -5.51 -4.83
CA PHE A 443 -8.37 -4.82 -5.87
C PHE A 443 -9.04 -4.99 -7.23
N ALA A 444 -8.97 -3.95 -8.07
CA ALA A 444 -9.52 -3.95 -9.42
C ALA A 444 -8.60 -3.26 -10.41
N SER A 445 -8.44 -3.81 -11.62
CA SER A 445 -7.69 -3.21 -12.71
C SER A 445 -8.17 -3.72 -14.08
N GLN A 446 -7.85 -2.98 -15.14
CA GLN A 446 -7.88 -3.46 -16.53
C GLN A 446 -6.49 -3.87 -17.03
N ASP A 447 -5.44 -3.65 -16.22
CA ASP A 447 -4.06 -4.03 -16.51
C ASP A 447 -3.68 -5.27 -15.71
N PRO A 448 -3.51 -6.44 -16.35
CA PRO A 448 -3.22 -7.69 -15.66
C PRO A 448 -1.84 -7.70 -14.98
N VAL A 449 -0.89 -6.96 -15.53
CA VAL A 449 0.47 -6.90 -14.98
C VAL A 449 0.51 -5.93 -13.80
N ALA A 450 -0.15 -4.78 -13.91
CA ALA A 450 -0.20 -3.79 -12.84
C ALA A 450 -0.89 -4.33 -11.58
N ILE A 451 -2.03 -5.04 -11.72
CA ILE A 451 -2.73 -5.60 -10.55
C ILE A 451 -1.91 -6.69 -9.86
N ASP A 452 -1.23 -7.55 -10.62
CA ASP A 452 -0.36 -8.57 -10.06
C ASP A 452 0.88 -7.96 -9.42
N SER A 453 1.45 -6.87 -9.97
CA SER A 453 2.56 -6.11 -9.38
C SER A 453 2.17 -5.51 -8.03
N VAL A 454 0.99 -4.88 -7.95
CA VAL A 454 0.47 -4.33 -6.68
C VAL A 454 0.21 -5.45 -5.67
N GLY A 455 -0.47 -6.52 -6.07
CA GLY A 455 -0.70 -7.67 -5.19
C GLY A 455 0.60 -8.31 -4.69
N PHE A 456 1.63 -8.39 -5.53
CA PHE A 456 2.94 -8.87 -5.16
C PHE A 456 3.60 -8.00 -4.08
N ASP A 457 3.57 -6.67 -4.24
CA ASP A 457 4.16 -5.75 -3.28
C ASP A 457 3.49 -5.84 -1.90
N PHE A 458 2.16 -5.96 -1.83
CA PHE A 458 1.45 -6.19 -0.57
C PHE A 458 1.88 -7.51 0.09
N LEU A 459 1.96 -8.60 -0.70
CA LEU A 459 2.37 -9.91 -0.19
C LEU A 459 3.85 -9.93 0.24
N LEU A 460 4.72 -9.20 -0.43
CA LEU A 460 6.15 -9.16 -0.11
C LEU A 460 6.40 -8.58 1.28
N VAL A 461 5.56 -7.66 1.75
CA VAL A 461 5.70 -7.06 3.09
C VAL A 461 5.29 -8.05 4.19
N ASP A 462 4.13 -8.66 4.08
CA ASP A 462 3.56 -9.48 5.16
C ASP A 462 3.83 -10.98 5.00
N GLN A 463 4.15 -11.44 3.79
CA GLN A 463 4.48 -12.84 3.48
C GLN A 463 5.83 -13.00 2.76
N PRO A 464 6.92 -12.44 3.28
CA PRO A 464 8.22 -12.41 2.57
C PRO A 464 8.81 -13.79 2.30
N LYS A 465 8.42 -14.82 3.05
CA LYS A 465 8.88 -16.20 2.81
C LYS A 465 8.33 -16.79 1.52
N ALA A 466 7.11 -16.47 1.16
CA ALA A 466 6.48 -16.93 -0.07
C ALA A 466 6.79 -15.96 -1.23
N ALA A 467 6.37 -14.71 -1.11
CA ALA A 467 6.54 -13.71 -2.16
C ALA A 467 8.00 -13.33 -2.43
N GLY A 468 8.87 -13.37 -1.41
CA GLY A 468 10.31 -13.08 -1.55
C GLY A 468 11.16 -14.23 -2.09
N MET A 469 10.56 -15.31 -2.61
CA MET A 469 11.31 -16.37 -3.30
C MET A 469 11.92 -15.79 -4.58
N ALA A 470 13.18 -16.20 -4.87
CA ALA A 470 13.87 -15.75 -6.08
C ALA A 470 13.08 -16.09 -7.34
N GLY A 471 12.88 -15.11 -8.20
CA GLY A 471 12.15 -15.23 -9.45
C GLY A 471 10.62 -15.21 -9.33
N THR A 472 10.05 -14.86 -8.18
CA THR A 472 8.59 -14.77 -8.01
C THR A 472 7.97 -13.73 -8.95
N ASP A 473 8.64 -12.62 -9.19
CA ASP A 473 8.23 -11.49 -10.03
C ASP A 473 8.71 -11.59 -11.49
N ASP A 474 9.53 -12.60 -11.83
CA ASP A 474 10.08 -12.75 -13.17
C ASP A 474 9.02 -12.74 -14.28
N TYR A 475 7.86 -13.38 -14.04
CA TYR A 475 6.77 -13.40 -15.02
C TYR A 475 6.17 -12.02 -15.27
N LEU A 476 6.23 -11.09 -14.30
CA LEU A 476 5.78 -9.71 -14.45
C LEU A 476 6.71 -8.94 -15.39
N HIS A 477 8.02 -9.14 -15.25
CA HIS A 477 9.02 -8.60 -16.17
C HIS A 477 8.82 -9.13 -17.60
N GLU A 478 8.62 -10.43 -17.72
CA GLU A 478 8.36 -11.09 -19.01
C GLU A 478 7.07 -10.60 -19.68
N ALA A 479 5.98 -10.46 -18.90
CA ALA A 479 4.69 -9.98 -19.38
C ALA A 479 4.72 -8.48 -19.76
N ALA A 480 5.35 -7.65 -18.93
CA ALA A 480 5.53 -6.23 -19.21
C ALA A 480 6.33 -5.99 -20.49
N GLN A 481 7.32 -6.83 -20.76
CA GLN A 481 8.22 -6.75 -21.91
C GLN A 481 8.02 -7.92 -22.90
N ALA A 482 6.82 -8.44 -23.08
CA ALA A 482 6.56 -9.60 -23.92
C ALA A 482 7.02 -9.44 -25.38
N ASN A 483 7.14 -8.21 -25.88
CA ASN A 483 7.73 -7.88 -27.17
C ASN A 483 9.28 -7.93 -27.20
N ASN A 484 9.94 -7.83 -26.04
CA ASN A 484 11.39 -7.94 -25.88
C ASN A 484 11.71 -8.47 -24.46
N PRO A 485 11.31 -9.70 -24.11
CA PRO A 485 11.39 -10.20 -22.75
C PRO A 485 12.83 -10.51 -22.32
N PRO A 486 13.13 -10.41 -21.01
CA PRO A 486 14.46 -10.72 -20.46
C PRO A 486 14.99 -12.11 -20.85
N SER A 487 14.10 -13.11 -20.96
CA SER A 487 14.47 -14.47 -21.36
C SER A 487 14.76 -14.64 -22.87
N GLY A 488 14.42 -13.66 -23.70
CA GLY A 488 14.45 -13.77 -25.14
C GLY A 488 13.34 -14.67 -25.75
N THR A 489 12.37 -15.11 -24.95
CA THR A 489 11.26 -15.97 -25.42
C THR A 489 10.45 -15.26 -26.50
N PHE A 490 10.06 -16.01 -27.53
CA PHE A 490 9.10 -15.57 -28.54
C PHE A 490 7.69 -15.97 -28.06
N TYR A 491 6.94 -15.03 -27.48
CA TYR A 491 5.59 -15.29 -27.00
C TYR A 491 4.58 -15.26 -28.14
N ASP A 492 3.94 -16.40 -28.42
CA ASP A 492 2.88 -16.59 -29.42
C ASP A 492 1.94 -17.74 -28.99
N PRO A 493 1.17 -17.57 -27.91
CA PRO A 493 0.34 -18.64 -27.36
C PRO A 493 -0.85 -19.05 -28.27
N ASP A 494 -1.21 -18.22 -29.23
CA ASP A 494 -2.31 -18.43 -30.16
C ASP A 494 -1.82 -19.11 -31.47
N HIS A 495 -0.51 -19.12 -31.75
CA HIS A 495 0.07 -19.51 -33.03
C HIS A 495 -0.67 -18.84 -34.20
N ALA A 496 -0.81 -17.53 -34.13
CA ALA A 496 -1.44 -16.75 -35.21
C ALA A 496 -0.68 -16.90 -36.52
N THR A 497 -1.40 -16.89 -37.63
CA THR A 497 -0.77 -17.01 -38.95
C THR A 497 -0.97 -15.74 -39.77
N PRO A 498 0.08 -14.96 -40.08
CA PRO A 498 1.48 -15.25 -39.76
C PRO A 498 1.72 -15.16 -38.22
N THR A 499 2.68 -15.92 -37.72
CA THR A 499 3.06 -15.95 -36.32
C THR A 499 3.36 -14.55 -35.84
N THR A 500 2.68 -14.11 -34.80
CA THR A 500 2.78 -12.76 -34.30
C THR A 500 3.20 -12.78 -32.83
N ARG A 501 4.32 -12.11 -32.55
CA ARG A 501 4.82 -11.95 -31.18
C ARG A 501 3.88 -11.07 -30.36
N LEU A 502 3.64 -11.43 -29.09
CA LEU A 502 2.92 -10.59 -28.16
C LEU A 502 3.60 -9.21 -28.00
N THR A 503 2.78 -8.18 -27.85
CA THR A 503 3.22 -6.86 -27.39
C THR A 503 3.28 -6.83 -25.87
N SER A 504 3.68 -5.71 -25.26
CA SER A 504 3.55 -5.52 -23.81
C SER A 504 2.12 -5.84 -23.34
N LEU A 505 2.01 -6.63 -22.28
CA LEU A 505 0.72 -7.05 -21.71
C LEU A 505 0.22 -6.11 -20.62
N GLY A 506 1.08 -5.21 -20.14
CA GLY A 506 0.75 -4.24 -19.08
C GLY A 506 2.02 -3.59 -18.53
N VAL A 507 1.90 -2.87 -17.44
CA VAL A 507 3.02 -2.18 -16.78
C VAL A 507 3.38 -2.84 -15.45
N HIS A 508 4.67 -3.08 -15.25
CA HIS A 508 5.26 -3.56 -14.00
C HIS A 508 6.19 -2.52 -13.40
N GLU A 509 6.12 -2.34 -12.11
CA GLU A 509 7.08 -1.66 -11.24
C GLU A 509 6.77 -1.96 -9.78
N HIS A 510 7.70 -1.65 -8.88
CA HIS A 510 7.50 -1.69 -7.45
C HIS A 510 7.25 -0.29 -6.88
N TRP A 511 6.48 -0.20 -5.80
CA TRP A 511 6.24 1.05 -5.07
C TRP A 511 7.51 1.58 -4.39
N ASN A 512 7.48 2.87 -4.01
CA ASN A 512 8.61 3.53 -3.35
C ASN A 512 8.99 2.89 -2.00
N ASN A 513 8.00 2.50 -1.20
CA ASN A 513 8.17 1.81 0.09
C ASN A 513 6.81 1.36 0.63
N PRO A 514 6.78 0.43 1.63
CA PRO A 514 5.54 -0.08 2.21
C PRO A 514 4.66 0.95 2.91
N GLN A 515 5.22 2.04 3.40
CA GLN A 515 4.47 3.11 4.08
C GLN A 515 3.80 4.05 3.07
N GLY A 516 4.54 4.45 2.05
CA GLY A 516 4.04 5.38 1.03
C GLY A 516 3.18 4.74 -0.04
N ARG A 517 3.46 3.48 -0.39
CA ARG A 517 2.79 2.70 -1.45
C ARG A 517 2.58 3.49 -2.76
N LYS A 518 3.57 4.35 -3.11
CA LYS A 518 3.46 5.19 -4.30
C LYS A 518 4.25 4.60 -5.47
N TYR A 519 3.57 4.44 -6.56
CA TYR A 519 4.12 4.06 -7.85
C TYR A 519 4.47 5.32 -8.68
N SER A 520 5.16 5.15 -9.79
CA SER A 520 5.66 6.27 -10.61
C SER A 520 4.56 7.25 -11.01
N ARG A 521 3.39 6.76 -11.45
CA ARG A 521 2.25 7.62 -11.80
C ARG A 521 1.69 8.36 -10.60
N ASN A 522 1.68 7.75 -9.40
CA ASN A 522 1.33 8.45 -8.15
C ASN A 522 2.31 9.58 -7.80
N LEU A 523 3.55 9.50 -8.28
CA LEU A 523 4.58 10.52 -8.09
C LEU A 523 4.59 11.58 -9.21
N GLY A 524 3.65 11.51 -10.17
CA GLY A 524 3.48 12.52 -11.20
C GLY A 524 4.36 12.33 -12.44
N THR A 525 4.98 11.18 -12.67
CA THR A 525 5.81 10.91 -13.85
C THR A 525 5.01 10.80 -15.15
N GLY A 526 3.69 10.57 -15.06
CA GLY A 526 2.83 10.32 -16.22
C GLY A 526 2.87 8.88 -16.74
N GLU A 527 3.84 8.07 -16.30
CA GLU A 527 4.05 6.67 -16.70
C GLU A 527 3.99 5.74 -15.47
N GLY A 528 3.91 4.43 -15.69
CA GLY A 528 3.91 3.43 -14.63
C GLY A 528 2.53 3.12 -14.06
N ILE A 529 2.50 2.54 -12.87
CA ILE A 529 1.29 2.18 -12.14
C ILE A 529 0.71 3.40 -11.40
N GLU A 530 -0.61 3.47 -11.32
CA GLU A 530 -1.36 4.36 -10.44
C GLU A 530 -2.14 3.52 -9.43
N LEU A 531 -1.75 3.56 -8.17
CA LEU A 531 -2.54 2.95 -7.08
C LEU A 531 -3.55 3.97 -6.54
N VAL A 532 -4.84 3.69 -6.70
CA VAL A 532 -5.95 4.47 -6.15
C VAL A 532 -6.46 3.75 -4.90
N ALA A 533 -6.13 4.26 -3.73
CA ALA A 533 -6.63 3.73 -2.47
C ALA A 533 -8.00 4.33 -2.14
N VAL A 534 -8.99 3.47 -1.85
CA VAL A 534 -10.36 3.84 -1.46
C VAL A 534 -10.62 3.23 -0.08
N ALA A 535 -10.86 4.06 0.92
CA ALA A 535 -11.26 3.59 2.24
C ALA A 535 -12.78 3.33 2.28
N GLY A 536 -13.22 2.32 3.05
CA GLY A 536 -14.62 2.06 3.35
C GLY A 536 -15.31 3.18 4.13
N PRO A 537 -16.61 3.07 4.46
CA PRO A 537 -17.43 4.17 4.94
C PRO A 537 -17.04 4.83 6.27
N ALA A 538 -16.02 4.33 6.97
CA ALA A 538 -15.37 5.07 8.06
C ALA A 538 -14.55 6.27 7.54
N GLY A 539 -14.33 6.38 6.25
CA GLY A 539 -13.71 7.52 5.57
C GLY A 539 -14.59 7.96 4.41
N ALA A 540 -15.31 9.08 4.55
CA ALA A 540 -16.01 9.70 3.44
C ALA A 540 -15.10 9.72 2.20
N MET A 541 -15.66 9.30 1.04
CA MET A 541 -14.99 9.35 -0.25
C MET A 541 -14.17 10.65 -0.37
N ALA A 542 -12.86 10.51 -0.42
CA ALA A 542 -12.13 11.49 -1.21
C ALA A 542 -12.73 11.39 -2.62
N ALA A 543 -13.31 12.47 -3.09
CA ALA A 543 -13.65 12.59 -4.51
C ALA A 543 -12.44 12.09 -5.31
N PRO A 544 -12.65 11.36 -6.44
CA PRO A 544 -11.54 10.96 -7.28
C PRO A 544 -10.61 12.16 -7.42
N PRO A 545 -9.31 12.02 -7.23
CA PRO A 545 -8.42 13.16 -7.40
C PRO A 545 -8.72 13.69 -8.79
N ALA A 546 -9.25 14.92 -8.83
CA ALA A 546 -9.36 15.65 -10.06
C ALA A 546 -8.01 15.50 -10.75
N ALA A 547 -8.03 15.16 -12.02
CA ALA A 547 -6.88 14.81 -12.84
C ALA A 547 -5.62 15.53 -12.34
N LYS A 548 -4.59 14.77 -11.89
CA LYS A 548 -3.33 15.35 -11.44
C LYS A 548 -2.75 16.22 -12.55
N GLY A 549 -3.06 17.50 -12.47
CA GLY A 549 -2.55 18.56 -13.32
C GLY A 549 -2.22 19.84 -12.57
N ALA A 550 -2.66 19.96 -11.31
CA ALA A 550 -2.34 21.15 -10.53
C ALA A 550 -2.12 20.74 -9.06
N GLY A 551 -0.91 20.89 -8.53
CA GLY A 551 -0.63 20.85 -7.09
C GLY A 551 -1.55 21.81 -6.33
N ILE A 552 -1.58 21.71 -5.00
CA ILE A 552 -2.39 22.62 -4.14
C ILE A 552 -1.94 24.09 -4.25
N ILE A 553 -0.75 24.34 -4.73
CA ILE A 553 -0.22 25.68 -5.04
C ILE A 553 -0.72 26.11 -6.42
N ALA A 554 -1.10 27.38 -6.57
CA ALA A 554 -1.53 27.91 -7.86
C ALA A 554 -0.36 27.89 -8.88
N PRO A 555 -0.64 27.66 -10.19
CA PRO A 555 0.42 27.64 -11.21
C PRO A 555 1.26 28.92 -11.19
N ALA A 556 2.59 28.76 -11.21
CA ALA A 556 3.56 29.85 -11.18
C ALA A 556 3.55 30.76 -9.94
N ALA A 557 2.78 30.41 -8.89
CA ALA A 557 2.79 31.15 -7.63
C ALA A 557 4.15 31.04 -6.93
N LYS A 558 4.58 32.13 -6.33
CA LYS A 558 5.81 32.22 -5.53
C LYS A 558 5.47 32.69 -4.13
N LEU A 559 6.24 32.21 -3.17
CA LEU A 559 6.14 32.70 -1.79
C LEU A 559 6.60 34.16 -1.75
N GLU A 560 5.74 35.04 -1.27
CA GLU A 560 5.99 36.47 -1.16
C GLU A 560 6.15 36.87 0.31
N LYS A 561 7.17 37.65 0.65
CA LYS A 561 7.29 38.28 1.96
C LYS A 561 6.48 39.58 1.94
N LEU A 562 5.38 39.63 2.67
CA LEU A 562 4.48 40.79 2.71
C LEU A 562 4.93 41.85 3.69
N ALA A 563 5.52 41.48 4.80
CA ALA A 563 5.98 42.37 5.83
C ALA A 563 7.13 41.76 6.65
N ASP A 564 7.97 42.60 7.24
CA ASP A 564 9.11 42.25 8.09
C ASP A 564 9.28 43.24 9.24
N GLY A 565 10.19 42.97 10.16
CA GLY A 565 10.54 43.89 11.26
C GLY A 565 9.69 43.70 12.52
N PHE A 566 9.02 42.57 12.67
CA PHE A 566 8.37 42.14 13.90
C PHE A 566 9.40 41.50 14.87
N SER A 567 8.98 41.21 16.10
CA SER A 567 9.83 40.46 17.05
C SER A 567 9.59 38.96 16.95
N PHE A 568 8.32 38.52 16.93
CA PHE A 568 7.91 37.13 16.67
C PHE A 568 6.43 37.11 16.30
N THR A 569 6.14 36.76 15.03
CA THR A 569 4.78 36.71 14.50
C THR A 569 4.13 35.36 14.75
N GLU A 570 2.84 35.38 15.19
CA GLU A 570 2.05 34.22 15.55
C GLU A 570 0.57 34.38 15.19
N GLY A 571 -0.21 33.32 15.42
CA GLY A 571 -1.65 33.24 15.47
C GLY A 571 -2.41 33.97 14.34
N PRO A 572 -2.15 33.67 13.06
CA PRO A 572 -2.83 34.38 11.98
C PRO A 572 -4.29 33.91 11.88
N ALA A 573 -5.23 34.87 11.80
CA ALA A 573 -6.67 34.61 11.63
C ALA A 573 -7.27 35.56 10.61
N ALA A 574 -8.10 35.05 9.71
CA ALA A 574 -8.74 35.87 8.69
C ALA A 574 -10.17 36.28 9.06
N ASP A 575 -10.51 37.57 8.91
CA ASP A 575 -11.89 38.08 9.09
C ASP A 575 -12.78 37.74 7.87
N ALA A 576 -14.07 38.06 7.93
CA ALA A 576 -15.02 37.78 6.87
C ALA A 576 -14.68 38.51 5.55
N GLN A 577 -13.95 39.61 5.59
CA GLN A 577 -13.52 40.43 4.45
C GLN A 577 -12.22 39.89 3.82
N GLY A 578 -11.55 38.93 4.48
CA GLY A 578 -10.30 38.35 4.04
C GLY A 578 -9.05 39.06 4.53
N ASN A 579 -9.17 40.08 5.39
CA ASN A 579 -8.01 40.65 6.07
C ASN A 579 -7.44 39.62 7.07
N VAL A 580 -6.12 39.63 7.28
CA VAL A 580 -5.46 38.68 8.15
C VAL A 580 -4.89 39.40 9.37
N PHE A 581 -5.41 39.05 10.54
CA PHE A 581 -4.91 39.49 11.83
C PHE A 581 -3.83 38.51 12.29
N PHE A 582 -2.81 39.01 12.96
CA PHE A 582 -1.72 38.20 13.52
C PHE A 582 -1.10 38.90 14.72
N THR A 583 -0.49 38.15 15.61
CA THR A 583 0.16 38.67 16.78
C THR A 583 1.65 38.95 16.55
N ASP A 584 2.19 39.99 17.14
CA ASP A 584 3.63 40.20 17.37
C ASP A 584 3.82 40.07 18.88
N GLN A 585 3.86 38.84 19.37
CA GLN A 585 3.70 38.42 20.76
C GLN A 585 4.70 39.13 21.71
N PRO A 586 6.03 39.21 21.45
CA PRO A 586 6.96 39.90 22.35
C PRO A 586 6.72 41.41 22.44
N ASN A 587 6.14 42.02 21.42
CA ASN A 587 5.80 43.45 21.38
C ASN A 587 4.40 43.76 21.92
N ASP A 588 3.69 42.73 22.39
CA ASP A 588 2.36 42.83 23.01
C ASP A 588 1.34 43.56 22.13
N ARG A 589 1.25 43.17 20.85
CA ARG A 589 0.36 43.79 19.87
C ARG A 589 -0.26 42.79 18.88
N ILE A 590 -1.50 43.14 18.47
CA ILE A 590 -2.14 42.53 17.30
C ILE A 590 -2.00 43.47 16.12
N CYS A 591 -1.57 42.94 15.00
CA CYS A 591 -1.45 43.59 13.70
C CYS A 591 -2.47 43.01 12.72
N LYS A 592 -2.79 43.77 11.66
CA LYS A 592 -3.68 43.38 10.58
C LYS A 592 -3.04 43.65 9.22
N TRP A 593 -2.98 42.64 8.37
CA TRP A 593 -2.80 42.84 6.93
C TRP A 593 -4.17 43.00 6.28
N THR A 594 -4.35 44.09 5.54
CA THR A 594 -5.60 44.37 4.84
C THR A 594 -5.58 43.79 3.42
N VAL A 595 -6.76 43.49 2.87
CA VAL A 595 -6.89 43.02 1.47
C VAL A 595 -6.37 44.00 0.42
N ASP A 596 -6.06 45.23 0.82
CA ASP A 596 -5.40 46.26 0.00
C ASP A 596 -3.88 46.30 0.20
N GLY A 597 -3.33 45.34 0.94
CA GLY A 597 -1.88 45.11 1.13
C GLY A 597 -1.23 46.01 2.22
N LYS A 598 -1.99 46.64 3.09
CA LYS A 598 -1.46 47.50 4.19
C LYS A 598 -1.31 46.71 5.47
N ILE A 599 -0.31 47.05 6.28
CA ILE A 599 -0.15 46.59 7.67
C ILE A 599 -0.61 47.68 8.63
N GLU A 600 -1.54 47.33 9.52
CA GLU A 600 -2.11 48.22 10.55
C GLU A 600 -1.93 47.64 11.96
N GLY A 601 -1.68 48.48 12.95
CA GLY A 601 -1.77 48.08 14.35
C GLY A 601 -3.23 48.08 14.78
N VAL A 602 -3.69 47.02 15.42
CA VAL A 602 -5.09 46.86 15.84
C VAL A 602 -5.24 47.08 17.36
N MET A 603 -4.40 46.43 18.14
CA MET A 603 -4.51 46.43 19.60
C MET A 603 -3.15 46.38 20.26
N LYS A 604 -2.98 47.18 21.33
CA LYS A 604 -1.82 47.17 22.20
C LYS A 604 -2.19 47.83 23.54
N PRO A 605 -2.02 47.18 24.70
CA PRO A 605 -1.59 45.80 24.92
C PRO A 605 -2.66 44.79 24.47
N CYS A 606 -2.24 43.53 24.16
CA CYS A 606 -3.13 42.46 23.79
C CYS A 606 -2.98 41.21 24.68
N GLY A 607 -2.42 41.34 25.90
CA GLY A 607 -2.14 40.20 26.77
C GLY A 607 -1.06 39.25 26.22
N ARG A 608 -0.17 39.78 25.35
CA ARG A 608 0.81 38.99 24.61
C ARG A 608 0.19 37.73 23.96
N SER A 609 -0.95 37.93 23.33
CA SER A 609 -1.71 36.86 22.72
C SER A 609 -0.87 36.05 21.74
N ASN A 610 -1.09 34.73 21.68
CA ASN A 610 -0.51 33.81 20.72
C ASN A 610 -1.53 33.52 19.59
N GLY A 611 -2.29 32.44 19.66
CA GLY A 611 -3.29 32.06 18.66
C GLY A 611 -4.50 33.01 18.63
N LEU A 612 -5.03 33.25 17.43
CA LEU A 612 -6.23 34.05 17.17
C LEU A 612 -7.23 33.24 16.34
N TYR A 613 -8.54 33.50 16.50
CA TYR A 613 -9.58 32.95 15.67
C TYR A 613 -10.82 33.85 15.65
N PHE A 614 -11.49 34.01 14.50
CA PHE A 614 -12.72 34.77 14.42
C PHE A 614 -13.96 33.90 14.67
N ASP A 615 -14.88 34.40 15.52
CA ASP A 615 -16.20 33.78 15.63
C ASP A 615 -17.15 34.31 14.52
N LYS A 616 -18.34 33.68 14.38
CA LYS A 616 -19.34 34.05 13.39
C LYS A 616 -19.94 35.44 13.55
N ASN A 617 -19.77 36.07 14.72
CA ASN A 617 -20.24 37.41 15.01
C ASN A 617 -19.18 38.48 14.74
N GLY A 618 -18.00 38.09 14.29
CA GLY A 618 -16.87 38.98 14.03
C GLY A 618 -16.04 39.33 15.26
N ASN A 619 -16.24 38.64 16.39
CA ASN A 619 -15.37 38.80 17.55
C ASN A 619 -14.07 38.04 17.32
N LEU A 620 -12.95 38.65 17.68
CA LEU A 620 -11.63 38.04 17.63
C LEU A 620 -11.33 37.33 18.95
N LEU A 621 -11.24 36.00 18.93
CA LEU A 621 -10.79 35.24 20.10
C LEU A 621 -9.27 35.25 20.15
N ALA A 622 -8.69 35.33 21.33
CA ALA A 622 -7.26 35.45 21.54
C ALA A 622 -6.78 34.64 22.75
N CYS A 623 -5.73 33.87 22.54
CA CYS A 623 -5.03 33.15 23.60
C CYS A 623 -4.06 34.10 24.31
N ALA A 624 -4.53 34.80 25.36
CA ALA A 624 -3.78 35.80 26.11
C ALA A 624 -2.79 35.14 27.09
N ASP A 625 -1.64 34.72 26.52
CA ASP A 625 -0.60 33.94 27.23
C ASP A 625 -0.10 34.62 28.51
N MET A 626 0.11 35.96 28.50
CA MET A 626 0.63 36.67 29.62
C MET A 626 -0.32 36.65 30.83
N ASP A 627 -1.62 36.65 30.58
CA ASP A 627 -2.65 36.71 31.60
C ASP A 627 -3.18 35.33 32.00
N ASN A 628 -2.75 34.26 31.31
CA ASN A 628 -3.26 32.89 31.47
C ASN A 628 -4.74 32.75 31.07
N GLU A 629 -5.22 33.52 30.09
CA GLU A 629 -6.65 33.69 29.83
C GLU A 629 -6.99 33.43 28.34
N LEU A 630 -8.24 33.05 28.11
CA LEU A 630 -8.85 33.04 26.78
C LEU A 630 -9.78 34.26 26.69
N TRP A 631 -9.54 35.14 25.72
CA TRP A 631 -10.27 36.36 25.50
C TRP A 631 -11.21 36.31 24.30
N SER A 632 -12.27 37.12 24.31
CA SER A 632 -13.07 37.53 23.15
C SER A 632 -12.99 39.05 23.04
N ILE A 633 -12.53 39.53 21.89
CA ILE A 633 -12.37 40.97 21.59
C ILE A 633 -13.45 41.33 20.56
N ASP A 634 -14.34 42.21 20.91
CA ASP A 634 -15.38 42.66 19.99
C ASP A 634 -14.83 43.61 18.90
N PRO A 635 -15.61 43.92 17.83
CA PRO A 635 -15.15 44.82 16.78
C PRO A 635 -14.81 46.25 17.26
N ALA A 636 -15.27 46.63 18.44
CA ALA A 636 -14.95 47.94 19.10
C ALA A 636 -13.66 47.87 19.93
N GLY A 637 -13.02 46.71 20.03
CA GLY A 637 -11.80 46.45 20.79
C GLY A 637 -12.01 46.15 22.27
N LYS A 638 -13.26 45.96 22.74
CA LYS A 638 -13.55 45.60 24.11
C LYS A 638 -13.27 44.12 24.38
N VAL A 639 -12.48 43.88 25.41
CA VAL A 639 -12.12 42.54 25.87
C VAL A 639 -13.17 41.98 26.81
N THR A 640 -13.55 40.72 26.59
CA THR A 640 -14.31 39.87 27.53
C THR A 640 -13.49 38.63 27.80
N VAL A 641 -13.16 38.36 29.08
CA VAL A 641 -12.46 37.14 29.49
C VAL A 641 -13.43 35.97 29.46
N LEU A 642 -13.19 34.99 28.62
CA LEU A 642 -14.00 33.77 28.47
C LEU A 642 -13.59 32.68 29.46
N VAL A 643 -12.27 32.50 29.66
CA VAL A 643 -11.69 31.52 30.58
C VAL A 643 -10.49 32.15 31.26
N LYS A 644 -10.42 32.05 32.58
CA LYS A 644 -9.29 32.51 33.41
C LYS A 644 -8.70 31.41 34.30
N ASP A 645 -9.43 30.33 34.52
CA ASP A 645 -9.01 29.20 35.33
C ASP A 645 -9.73 27.90 34.96
N TYR A 646 -9.15 26.75 35.34
CA TYR A 646 -9.82 25.45 35.33
C TYR A 646 -9.77 24.88 36.76
N LYS A 647 -10.95 24.66 37.37
CA LYS A 647 -11.08 24.13 38.73
C LYS A 647 -10.32 24.98 39.77
N GLY A 648 -10.35 26.32 39.66
CA GLY A 648 -9.71 27.26 40.57
C GLY A 648 -8.21 27.42 40.41
N LYS A 649 -7.59 26.79 39.41
CA LYS A 649 -6.17 26.98 39.05
C LYS A 649 -6.07 27.71 37.73
N LYS A 650 -5.15 28.67 37.62
CA LYS A 650 -4.88 29.37 36.34
C LYS A 650 -4.51 28.37 35.23
N LEU A 651 -4.74 28.76 33.99
CA LEU A 651 -4.22 28.02 32.82
C LEU A 651 -2.68 28.14 32.76
N ASN A 652 -2.02 27.25 32.06
CA ASN A 652 -0.55 27.29 31.84
C ASN A 652 -0.14 28.48 30.96
N GLY A 653 -0.89 28.75 29.92
CA GLY A 653 -0.77 29.78 28.92
C GLY A 653 -1.39 29.31 27.60
N PRO A 654 -2.69 29.65 27.38
CA PRO A 654 -3.36 29.23 26.13
C PRO A 654 -2.54 29.60 24.89
N ASN A 655 -2.46 28.67 23.93
CA ASN A 655 -1.57 28.84 22.80
C ASN A 655 -2.32 28.95 21.47
N ASP A 656 -3.13 27.98 21.10
CA ASP A 656 -3.88 28.00 19.84
C ASP A 656 -5.34 27.54 20.06
N LEU A 657 -6.24 27.87 19.13
CA LEU A 657 -7.67 27.58 19.30
C LEU A 657 -8.41 27.37 18.00
N TRP A 658 -9.52 26.61 18.09
CA TRP A 658 -10.46 26.42 16.99
C TRP A 658 -11.90 26.50 17.49
N ILE A 659 -12.78 27.13 16.71
CA ILE A 659 -14.22 27.24 17.03
C ILE A 659 -14.97 26.21 16.18
N ALA A 660 -15.62 25.25 16.82
CA ALA A 660 -16.46 24.27 16.19
C ALA A 660 -17.74 24.90 15.59
N PRO A 661 -18.37 24.29 14.56
CA PRO A 661 -19.58 24.84 13.94
C PRO A 661 -20.75 25.08 14.89
N ASN A 662 -20.83 24.30 15.97
CA ASN A 662 -21.81 24.51 17.06
C ASN A 662 -21.51 25.73 17.95
N GLY A 663 -20.36 26.37 17.77
CA GLY A 663 -19.91 27.53 18.55
C GLY A 663 -19.07 27.15 19.78
N GLY A 664 -18.82 25.88 20.06
CA GLY A 664 -17.89 25.45 21.12
C GLY A 664 -16.45 25.78 20.74
N ILE A 665 -15.59 26.01 21.73
CA ILE A 665 -14.21 26.43 21.53
C ILE A 665 -13.27 25.33 22.05
N TYR A 666 -12.42 24.77 21.22
CA TYR A 666 -11.28 23.95 21.63
C TYR A 666 -10.03 24.84 21.67
N PHE A 667 -9.21 24.70 22.72
CA PHE A 667 -7.93 25.41 22.81
C PHE A 667 -6.87 24.56 23.51
N THR A 668 -5.63 24.77 23.12
CA THR A 668 -4.45 24.13 23.72
C THR A 668 -3.88 25.00 24.84
N ASP A 669 -3.37 24.34 25.90
CA ASP A 669 -2.80 25.04 27.11
C ASP A 669 -1.42 24.44 27.48
N PRO A 670 -0.41 24.55 26.56
CA PRO A 670 0.95 24.15 26.86
C PRO A 670 1.66 25.18 27.77
N LEU A 671 2.83 24.78 28.28
CA LEU A 671 3.71 25.70 29.02
C LEU A 671 4.92 26.11 28.17
N TYR A 672 4.92 27.35 27.69
CA TYR A 672 6.08 27.96 27.03
C TYR A 672 6.61 29.09 27.88
N ARG A 673 7.63 28.88 28.71
CA ARG A 673 8.26 29.92 29.50
C ARG A 673 8.88 30.97 28.60
N ARG A 674 8.39 32.21 28.72
CA ARG A 674 8.87 33.34 27.91
C ARG A 674 9.73 34.28 28.76
N PRO A 675 10.85 34.80 28.23
CA PRO A 675 11.75 35.66 28.98
C PRO A 675 11.12 37.02 29.40
N TYR A 676 10.05 37.42 28.76
CA TYR A 676 9.32 38.65 29.04
C TYR A 676 8.12 38.47 30.01
N TRP A 677 7.87 37.24 30.50
CA TRP A 677 6.81 37.05 31.50
C TRP A 677 7.10 37.76 32.82
N THR A 678 6.12 38.47 33.32
CA THR A 678 6.11 39.05 34.66
C THR A 678 5.21 38.26 35.61
N ARG A 679 4.57 37.18 35.10
CA ARG A 679 3.74 36.23 35.83
C ARG A 679 4.56 35.03 36.36
N ASP A 680 3.93 34.23 37.23
CA ASP A 680 4.54 33.00 37.74
C ASP A 680 4.89 32.06 36.54
N PRO A 681 6.15 31.67 36.31
CA PRO A 681 6.58 30.82 35.25
C PRO A 681 6.36 29.32 35.53
N ALA A 682 5.85 28.94 36.71
CA ALA A 682 5.56 27.56 37.04
C ALA A 682 4.36 27.02 36.25
N MET A 683 4.31 25.69 36.05
CA MET A 683 3.15 25.02 35.51
C MET A 683 1.97 25.18 36.48
N GLN A 684 0.87 25.71 36.02
CA GLN A 684 -0.30 26.02 36.83
C GLN A 684 -1.27 24.87 36.96
N GLN A 685 -1.34 24.03 35.91
CA GLN A 685 -2.15 22.80 35.86
C GLN A 685 -1.29 21.58 36.18
N ASP A 686 -1.91 20.40 36.26
CA ASP A 686 -1.26 19.11 36.54
C ASP A 686 -0.61 18.46 35.27
N GLY A 687 -0.64 19.16 34.16
CA GLY A 687 -0.11 18.74 32.84
C GLY A 687 -0.41 19.80 31.79
N GLN A 688 -0.19 19.43 30.54
CA GLN A 688 -0.43 20.28 29.36
C GLN A 688 -1.57 19.64 28.55
N HIS A 689 -2.67 20.35 28.40
CA HIS A 689 -3.94 19.76 28.00
C HIS A 689 -4.64 20.53 26.90
N VAL A 690 -5.65 19.89 26.31
CA VAL A 690 -6.64 20.54 25.46
C VAL A 690 -7.94 20.69 26.26
N TYR A 691 -8.56 21.84 26.15
CA TYR A 691 -9.83 22.15 26.79
C TYR A 691 -10.92 22.44 25.77
N TYR A 692 -12.17 22.23 26.17
CA TYR A 692 -13.36 22.60 25.41
C TYR A 692 -14.25 23.50 26.26
N LEU A 693 -14.59 24.67 25.74
CA LEU A 693 -15.56 25.58 26.30
C LEU A 693 -16.88 25.45 25.50
N SER A 694 -17.96 25.14 26.22
CA SER A 694 -19.29 24.98 25.62
C SER A 694 -19.79 26.23 24.89
N PRO A 695 -20.73 26.11 23.92
CA PRO A 695 -21.27 27.23 23.15
C PRO A 695 -21.92 28.34 24.01
N ASP A 696 -22.50 27.98 25.13
CA ASP A 696 -23.11 28.93 26.10
C ASP A 696 -22.10 29.57 27.07
N ARG A 697 -20.79 29.22 26.93
CA ARG A 697 -19.66 29.70 27.75
C ARG A 697 -19.75 29.35 29.23
N LYS A 698 -20.55 28.36 29.63
CA LYS A 698 -20.76 27.96 31.03
C LYS A 698 -19.97 26.75 31.47
N THR A 699 -19.68 25.87 30.57
CA THR A 699 -19.03 24.60 30.88
C THR A 699 -17.66 24.53 30.21
N LEU A 700 -16.61 24.36 31.03
CA LEU A 700 -15.24 24.11 30.59
C LEU A 700 -14.86 22.69 30.99
N ILE A 701 -14.47 21.89 30.03
CA ILE A 701 -13.98 20.50 30.23
C ILE A 701 -12.59 20.31 29.67
N ARG A 702 -11.79 19.50 30.35
CA ARG A 702 -10.51 19.01 29.85
C ARG A 702 -10.81 17.79 28.96
N VAL A 703 -10.34 17.81 27.73
CA VAL A 703 -10.68 16.78 26.72
C VAL A 703 -9.52 15.86 26.35
N THR A 704 -8.28 16.17 26.80
CA THR A 704 -7.12 15.28 26.67
C THR A 704 -6.31 15.25 27.96
N GLU A 705 -5.69 14.09 28.27
CA GLU A 705 -4.83 13.90 29.45
C GLU A 705 -3.51 13.21 29.10
N ASP A 706 -3.33 12.83 27.84
CA ASP A 706 -2.28 11.93 27.38
C ASP A 706 -1.37 12.57 26.31
N LEU A 707 -1.34 13.90 26.24
CA LEU A 707 -0.46 14.67 25.37
C LEU A 707 0.73 15.23 26.15
N VAL A 708 1.88 15.35 25.48
CA VAL A 708 3.13 15.85 26.07
C VAL A 708 3.18 17.38 26.07
N GLN A 709 2.94 17.99 24.90
CA GLN A 709 2.92 19.44 24.72
C GLN A 709 2.04 19.80 23.51
N PRO A 710 0.68 19.79 23.69
CA PRO A 710 -0.23 20.14 22.61
C PRO A 710 -0.06 21.61 22.22
N ASN A 711 -0.02 21.89 20.90
CA ASN A 711 0.17 23.26 20.38
C ASN A 711 -0.86 23.53 19.27
N GLY A 712 -0.54 23.43 17.99
CA GLY A 712 -1.48 23.71 16.90
C GLY A 712 -2.75 22.86 16.97
N ILE A 713 -3.89 23.46 16.67
CA ILE A 713 -5.21 22.84 16.75
C ILE A 713 -6.13 23.34 15.64
N ILE A 714 -6.81 22.45 14.92
CA ILE A 714 -7.80 22.80 13.90
C ILE A 714 -8.84 21.68 13.77
N GLY A 715 -10.08 22.00 13.48
CA GLY A 715 -11.12 21.02 13.21
C GLY A 715 -11.61 21.05 11.76
N THR A 716 -12.29 19.98 11.38
CA THR A 716 -12.95 19.91 10.07
C THR A 716 -14.15 20.87 10.00
N PRO A 717 -14.48 21.45 8.82
CA PRO A 717 -15.60 22.37 8.67
C PRO A 717 -16.95 21.81 9.07
N ASP A 718 -17.12 20.49 8.98
CA ASP A 718 -18.34 19.80 9.42
C ASP A 718 -18.37 19.51 10.93
N GLY A 719 -17.30 19.85 11.64
CA GLY A 719 -17.16 19.66 13.08
C GLY A 719 -17.05 18.22 13.54
N LYS A 720 -16.78 17.26 12.66
CA LYS A 720 -16.69 15.83 13.04
C LYS A 720 -15.34 15.44 13.61
N TYR A 721 -14.27 16.10 13.18
CA TYR A 721 -12.91 15.77 13.60
C TYR A 721 -12.16 17.00 14.10
N LEU A 722 -11.30 16.77 15.09
CA LEU A 722 -10.36 17.73 15.61
C LEU A 722 -8.94 17.19 15.42
N TYR A 723 -8.04 17.98 14.87
CA TYR A 723 -6.63 17.70 14.79
C TYR A 723 -5.89 18.47 15.87
N VAL A 724 -5.01 17.79 16.60
CA VAL A 724 -4.16 18.38 17.64
C VAL A 724 -2.73 17.94 17.40
N ALA A 725 -1.83 18.90 17.24
CA ALA A 725 -0.41 18.66 17.17
C ALA A 725 0.20 18.59 18.56
N ASP A 726 0.79 17.46 18.91
CA ASP A 726 1.65 17.30 20.08
C ASP A 726 3.10 17.53 19.65
N ILE A 727 3.57 18.77 19.80
CA ILE A 727 4.93 19.15 19.39
C ILE A 727 5.99 18.47 20.26
N GLY A 728 5.65 18.19 21.53
CA GLY A 728 6.52 17.48 22.47
C GLY A 728 6.76 16.01 22.07
N ASP A 729 5.73 15.31 21.60
CA ASP A 729 5.82 13.93 21.12
C ASP A 729 6.12 13.84 19.61
N LYS A 730 6.21 14.98 18.90
CA LYS A 730 6.43 15.07 17.44
C LYS A 730 5.40 14.29 16.64
N LYS A 731 4.16 14.36 17.04
CA LYS A 731 3.02 13.70 16.40
C LYS A 731 1.85 14.65 16.27
N THR A 732 1.00 14.42 15.28
CA THR A 732 -0.30 15.06 15.16
C THR A 732 -1.37 14.00 15.18
N TYR A 733 -2.35 14.18 16.07
CA TYR A 733 -3.45 13.26 16.28
C TYR A 733 -4.76 13.82 15.72
N ARG A 734 -5.61 12.93 15.24
CA ARG A 734 -7.01 13.20 14.88
C ARG A 734 -7.90 12.57 15.91
N TYR A 735 -8.88 13.32 16.38
CA TYR A 735 -9.92 12.88 17.31
C TYR A 735 -11.28 13.04 16.66
N ARG A 736 -12.24 12.18 17.02
CA ARG A 736 -13.64 12.41 16.75
C ARG A 736 -14.20 13.35 17.82
N THR A 737 -14.98 14.36 17.41
CA THR A 737 -15.69 15.25 18.33
C THR A 737 -17.08 14.68 18.65
N ASN A 738 -17.46 14.68 19.91
CA ASN A 738 -18.77 14.27 20.38
C ASN A 738 -19.70 15.48 20.57
N ALA A 739 -21.01 15.25 20.64
CA ALA A 739 -22.00 16.32 20.76
C ALA A 739 -21.86 17.16 22.06
N ASP A 740 -21.33 16.57 23.12
CA ASP A 740 -21.05 17.21 24.41
C ASP A 740 -19.68 17.92 24.43
N GLY A 741 -18.92 17.90 23.34
CA GLY A 741 -17.59 18.48 23.23
C GLY A 741 -16.45 17.59 23.70
N THR A 742 -16.72 16.38 24.20
CA THR A 742 -15.68 15.38 24.50
C THR A 742 -15.06 14.84 23.21
N LEU A 743 -13.90 14.21 23.33
CA LEU A 743 -13.16 13.61 22.20
C LEU A 743 -13.14 12.09 22.33
N SER A 744 -13.22 11.40 21.20
CA SER A 744 -13.09 9.94 21.07
C SER A 744 -12.21 9.56 19.88
N ASP A 745 -11.96 8.26 19.66
CA ASP A 745 -11.30 7.71 18.47
C ASP A 745 -9.98 8.39 18.12
N LYS A 746 -9.09 8.56 19.13
CA LYS A 746 -7.74 9.12 18.93
C LYS A 746 -6.98 8.26 17.91
N THR A 747 -6.59 8.86 16.79
CA THR A 747 -5.78 8.23 15.74
C THR A 747 -4.58 9.09 15.38
N LEU A 748 -3.46 8.48 15.03
CA LEU A 748 -2.29 9.20 14.54
C LEU A 748 -2.55 9.68 13.10
N LEU A 749 -2.47 11.01 12.87
CA LEU A 749 -2.48 11.54 11.51
C LEU A 749 -1.09 11.42 10.88
N CYS A 750 -0.05 11.90 11.56
CA CYS A 750 1.33 11.86 11.04
C CYS A 750 2.36 11.95 12.19
N SER A 751 3.59 11.49 11.91
CA SER A 751 4.74 11.58 12.81
C SER A 751 5.46 12.94 12.68
N MET A 752 4.70 14.03 12.83
CA MET A 752 5.17 15.41 12.87
C MET A 752 4.35 16.19 13.86
N GLY A 753 4.99 16.91 14.79
CA GLY A 753 4.35 17.94 15.60
C GLY A 753 4.26 19.26 14.83
N SER A 754 3.47 20.20 15.32
CA SER A 754 3.30 21.52 14.70
C SER A 754 3.17 22.61 15.73
N ASP A 755 3.69 23.78 15.42
CA ASP A 755 3.46 25.00 16.20
C ASP A 755 2.02 25.48 15.97
N GLY A 756 1.66 25.87 14.76
CA GLY A 756 0.29 26.16 14.36
C GLY A 756 -0.19 25.29 13.21
N MET A 757 -1.47 25.38 12.86
CA MET A 757 -2.04 24.62 11.73
C MET A 757 -3.29 25.26 11.15
N THR A 758 -3.59 24.91 9.89
CA THR A 758 -4.85 25.23 9.22
C THR A 758 -5.31 24.08 8.33
N ILE A 759 -6.51 24.17 7.76
CA ILE A 759 -7.11 23.16 6.89
C ILE A 759 -7.71 23.82 5.64
N ASP A 760 -7.62 23.17 4.48
CA ASP A 760 -8.25 23.64 3.24
C ASP A 760 -9.60 22.93 2.96
N ASN A 761 -10.26 23.37 1.92
CA ASN A 761 -11.55 22.84 1.48
C ASN A 761 -11.51 21.43 0.89
N GLU A 762 -10.31 20.87 0.67
CA GLU A 762 -10.10 19.46 0.29
C GLU A 762 -9.77 18.60 1.53
N GLY A 763 -9.74 19.23 2.74
CA GLY A 763 -9.45 18.56 4.01
C GLY A 763 -7.96 18.35 4.28
N ASN A 764 -7.07 18.98 3.48
CA ASN A 764 -5.64 18.87 3.72
C ASN A 764 -5.23 19.74 4.91
N VAL A 765 -4.41 19.20 5.80
CA VAL A 765 -3.95 19.85 7.03
C VAL A 765 -2.54 20.39 6.82
N TYR A 766 -2.35 21.66 7.12
CA TYR A 766 -1.09 22.39 6.97
C TYR A 766 -0.41 22.50 8.32
N LEU A 767 0.75 21.90 8.47
CA LEU A 767 1.56 21.88 9.70
C LEU A 767 2.77 22.78 9.55
N THR A 768 3.12 23.51 10.60
CA THR A 768 4.25 24.44 10.64
C THR A 768 5.44 23.91 11.42
N GLY A 769 6.60 24.53 11.23
CA GLY A 769 7.87 24.18 11.84
C GLY A 769 9.04 24.60 10.95
N LYS A 770 9.67 23.67 10.23
CA LYS A 770 10.65 23.99 9.19
C LYS A 770 9.94 24.18 7.86
N GLY A 771 9.38 25.37 7.62
CA GLY A 771 8.44 25.64 6.54
C GLY A 771 7.04 25.14 6.85
N VAL A 772 6.21 24.93 5.81
CA VAL A 772 4.86 24.38 5.94
C VAL A 772 4.80 23.03 5.25
N THR A 773 4.44 22.00 5.99
CA THR A 773 4.23 20.64 5.47
C THR A 773 2.75 20.36 5.39
N VAL A 774 2.26 19.89 4.25
CA VAL A 774 0.83 19.65 4.04
C VAL A 774 0.55 18.15 3.99
N PHE A 775 -0.41 17.73 4.79
CA PHE A 775 -0.88 16.34 4.84
C PHE A 775 -2.32 16.26 4.37
N ASN A 776 -2.63 15.25 3.57
CA ASN A 776 -4.01 14.97 3.22
C ASN A 776 -4.78 14.30 4.40
N PRO A 777 -6.12 14.13 4.32
CA PRO A 777 -6.90 13.51 5.39
C PRO A 777 -6.47 12.09 5.78
N ALA A 778 -5.72 11.39 4.91
CA ALA A 778 -5.15 10.07 5.19
C ALA A 778 -3.80 10.13 5.94
N GLY A 779 -3.28 11.34 6.22
CA GLY A 779 -1.99 11.52 6.89
C GLY A 779 -0.78 11.40 5.95
N GLU A 780 -0.99 11.45 4.64
CA GLU A 780 0.09 11.45 3.66
C GLU A 780 0.58 12.87 3.40
N GLN A 781 1.89 13.07 3.42
CA GLN A 781 2.47 14.35 3.02
C GLN A 781 2.29 14.56 1.51
N ILE A 782 1.62 15.64 1.13
CA ILE A 782 1.32 15.97 -0.27
C ILE A 782 2.10 17.18 -0.79
N GLU A 783 2.60 18.04 0.11
CA GLU A 783 3.36 19.23 -0.27
C GLU A 783 4.34 19.63 0.84
N GLN A 784 5.42 20.30 0.45
CA GLN A 784 6.37 20.96 1.35
C GLN A 784 6.66 22.37 0.82
N ILE A 785 6.18 23.37 1.55
CA ILE A 785 6.40 24.79 1.20
C ILE A 785 7.61 25.29 1.98
N PRO A 786 8.77 25.51 1.33
CA PRO A 786 9.92 26.08 1.99
C PRO A 786 9.68 27.55 2.32
N VAL A 787 10.02 27.95 3.54
CA VAL A 787 9.98 29.36 4.00
C VAL A 787 11.38 29.74 4.42
N ASP A 788 11.88 30.85 3.88
CA ASP A 788 13.22 31.36 4.23
C ASP A 788 13.18 32.06 5.59
N ALA A 789 12.97 31.24 6.63
CA ALA A 789 12.99 31.64 8.04
C ALA A 789 13.43 30.43 8.89
N GLY A 790 14.09 30.70 10.01
CA GLY A 790 14.56 29.64 10.91
C GLY A 790 13.43 28.81 11.53
N TRP A 791 12.25 29.41 11.67
CA TRP A 791 11.03 28.77 12.21
C TRP A 791 9.78 29.38 11.59
N THR A 792 8.84 28.54 11.19
CA THR A 792 7.48 28.93 10.78
C THR A 792 6.53 28.64 11.92
N ALA A 793 5.87 29.68 12.43
CA ALA A 793 5.06 29.58 13.64
C ALA A 793 3.64 29.08 13.35
N ASN A 794 2.89 29.81 12.48
CA ASN A 794 1.49 29.47 12.27
C ASN A 794 1.04 29.83 10.84
N VAL A 795 -0.15 29.34 10.42
CA VAL A 795 -0.69 29.52 9.08
C VAL A 795 -2.22 29.73 9.10
N THR A 796 -2.72 30.51 8.13
CA THR A 796 -4.15 30.62 7.87
C THR A 796 -4.43 30.93 6.41
N PHE A 797 -5.61 30.59 5.92
CA PHE A 797 -6.11 31.05 4.64
C PHE A 797 -6.82 32.40 4.75
N GLY A 798 -6.53 33.32 3.85
CA GLY A 798 -7.10 34.68 3.81
C GLY A 798 -7.17 35.22 2.39
N GLY A 799 -7.29 36.57 2.27
CA GLY A 799 -7.57 37.24 1.00
C GLY A 799 -9.06 37.20 0.65
N LYS A 800 -9.48 38.05 -0.29
CA LYS A 800 -10.90 38.22 -0.68
C LYS A 800 -11.60 36.91 -1.09
N ASP A 801 -10.87 35.97 -1.68
CA ASP A 801 -11.38 34.70 -2.19
C ASP A 801 -10.92 33.48 -1.40
N ARG A 802 -10.18 33.66 -0.29
CA ARG A 802 -9.66 32.61 0.59
C ARG A 802 -8.66 31.64 -0.08
N HIS A 803 -8.09 32.02 -1.22
CA HIS A 803 -7.08 31.23 -1.93
C HIS A 803 -5.63 31.63 -1.62
N THR A 804 -5.40 32.47 -0.63
CA THR A 804 -4.06 32.87 -0.23
C THR A 804 -3.73 32.28 1.15
N LEU A 805 -2.66 31.49 1.21
CA LEU A 805 -2.10 30.98 2.45
C LEU A 805 -1.18 32.04 3.05
N PHE A 806 -1.50 32.55 4.22
CA PHE A 806 -0.67 33.44 5.01
C PHE A 806 0.13 32.65 6.02
N ILE A 807 1.40 32.99 6.17
CA ILE A 807 2.36 32.25 6.98
C ILE A 807 3.09 33.25 7.89
N THR A 808 2.95 33.06 9.19
CA THR A 808 3.75 33.78 10.19
C THR A 808 5.04 33.02 10.43
N ALA A 809 6.17 33.70 10.29
CA ALA A 809 7.48 33.07 10.41
C ALA A 809 8.48 34.04 11.04
N GLN A 810 8.87 33.79 12.29
CA GLN A 810 9.77 34.64 13.07
C GLN A 810 9.38 36.13 13.00
N LYS A 811 10.13 36.93 12.24
CA LYS A 811 9.98 38.38 12.15
C LYS A 811 9.16 38.86 10.97
N SER A 812 8.51 37.94 10.25
CA SER A 812 7.94 38.23 8.94
C SER A 812 6.54 37.62 8.78
N LEU A 813 5.77 38.23 7.88
CA LEU A 813 4.53 37.65 7.33
C LEU A 813 4.77 37.34 5.86
N TYR A 814 4.45 36.11 5.46
CA TYR A 814 4.51 35.66 4.07
C TYR A 814 3.13 35.31 3.52
N ALA A 815 3.00 35.29 2.21
CA ALA A 815 1.80 34.83 1.51
C ALA A 815 2.17 33.95 0.30
N LEU A 816 1.32 32.95 0.04
CA LEU A 816 1.43 32.08 -1.11
C LEU A 816 0.06 31.88 -1.75
N ARG A 817 -0.05 32.10 -3.04
CA ARG A 817 -1.29 31.86 -3.78
C ARG A 817 -1.52 30.37 -3.95
N MET A 818 -2.66 29.88 -3.50
CA MET A 818 -3.05 28.49 -3.54
C MET A 818 -4.12 28.24 -4.61
N ARG A 819 -4.17 27.01 -5.15
CA ARG A 819 -5.28 26.51 -5.99
C ARG A 819 -6.49 26.19 -5.12
N VAL A 820 -6.26 25.62 -3.95
CA VAL A 820 -7.26 25.33 -2.93
C VAL A 820 -7.60 26.60 -2.14
N LYS A 821 -8.71 26.59 -1.42
CA LYS A 821 -9.10 27.69 -0.52
C LYS A 821 -9.19 27.19 0.92
N GLY A 822 -9.15 28.10 1.87
CA GLY A 822 -9.42 27.79 3.28
C GLY A 822 -10.81 27.19 3.47
N ALA A 823 -10.92 26.24 4.35
CA ALA A 823 -12.14 25.52 4.69
C ALA A 823 -13.13 26.40 5.47
#